data_7423a0475a9d231ac53667b675bbfde1
#
_entry.id   7423a0475a9d231ac53667b675bbfde1
#
_cell.length_a   1.000
_cell.length_b   1.000
_cell.length_c   1.000
_cell.angle_alpha   90.00
_cell.angle_beta   90.00
_cell.angle_gamma   90.00
#
_symmetry.space_group_name_H-M   'P 1'
#
loop_
_entity.id
_entity.type
_entity.pdbx_description
1 polymer ?
#
loop_
_entity_poly.entity_id
_entity_poly.type
_entity_poly.pdbx_seq_one_letter_code
_entity_poly.pdbx_strand_id
1 'polypeptide(L)'
;MIPELGHFALILATVVALIQGVLPLTGTYLPSRTLQITLQSLARPMAILQCVLVACAFAALATAFLTNDFSVTYVAQHSNSLLPKPYQFAAVWGGHEGSLLLWVLLLAVWSMAVALFSKSLPLDMVARVLGVLGLISVGFLLFILITSNPFERLLPAALDGRDLNPLLQDPGLVIHPPMLYMGYVGMSVAFAFAVAALLSGRLDAAWARWSRPWTVIAWTFLTFGIGLGSWWAYYELGWGGWWFWDPVENASLMPWLVATALIHSLMVTEKRGSFKAWTVLLAIAAFSLSLLGTFLVRSGVLTSVHAFASDPKRGVFILVFLAVVVGSSLTLFAWRAPRVTLGGRMELVSRESFLLANSVLLVVATGAVLLGTIYPLIIDALNMGKLSVGPPYFNAVFAPLLVPTVFLMVPGSIARWREAKVSEIAYTLSFSGAAAVLLAIGLPFVLGGWSLGAMLGIFLGAWVGLGTLQQVVTRLRKPGRIGLSFWGQHIAHFGIAVFVVGVTGVNSYEVERDVRMHVNDVVTIEPYSFQLKSLGEVTGPNYKAVRADVEVKRGNEVIETLQPEKRRYFSSAMPMTEAGIDTGFMRDLYVSLGEPLNDARTEWSMRVYYKPFVPWLWGGVLLMVLGGLFAALDRRYRA
;
A
#
# COMPACT_ATOMS: atom_id res chain seq x y z
N MET A 1 6.08 35.45 -6.40
CA MET A 1 6.92 35.39 -5.18
C MET A 1 6.77 34.08 -4.39
N ILE A 2 5.56 33.60 -4.08
CA ILE A 2 5.39 32.35 -3.30
C ILE A 2 6.00 31.12 -4.00
N PRO A 3 5.78 30.88 -5.32
CA PRO A 3 6.42 29.76 -6.01
C PRO A 3 7.95 29.81 -6.05
N GLU A 4 8.53 31.01 -6.17
CA GLU A 4 9.99 31.20 -6.11
C GLU A 4 10.56 30.87 -4.74
N LEU A 5 9.85 31.23 -3.65
CA LEU A 5 10.22 30.84 -2.30
C LEU A 5 10.14 29.31 -2.11
N GLY A 6 9.11 28.66 -2.70
CA GLY A 6 8.99 27.22 -2.72
C GLY A 6 10.15 26.53 -3.44
N HIS A 7 10.52 27.02 -4.61
CA HIS A 7 11.67 26.52 -5.38
C HIS A 7 12.99 26.72 -4.60
N PHE A 8 13.19 27.91 -4.03
CA PHE A 8 14.37 28.20 -3.19
C PHE A 8 14.45 27.28 -1.97
N ALA A 9 13.32 27.02 -1.32
CA ALA A 9 13.26 26.07 -0.20
C ALA A 9 13.68 24.65 -0.60
N LEU A 10 13.31 24.18 -1.81
CA LEU A 10 13.77 22.87 -2.34
C LEU A 10 15.29 22.85 -2.60
N ILE A 11 15.86 23.93 -3.14
CA ILE A 11 17.31 24.04 -3.32
C ILE A 11 18.02 23.97 -1.98
N LEU A 12 17.57 24.75 -0.99
CA LEU A 12 18.13 24.71 0.36
C LEU A 12 17.96 23.34 1.02
N ALA A 13 16.78 22.70 0.86
CA ALA A 13 16.53 21.36 1.38
C ALA A 13 17.52 20.34 0.78
N THR A 14 17.90 20.48 -0.50
CA THR A 14 18.90 19.63 -1.14
C THR A 14 20.28 19.81 -0.51
N VAL A 15 20.70 21.04 -0.26
CA VAL A 15 21.98 21.32 0.42
C VAL A 15 21.98 20.74 1.85
N VAL A 16 20.88 20.97 2.60
CA VAL A 16 20.74 20.44 3.96
C VAL A 16 20.72 18.90 3.97
N ALA A 17 20.03 18.26 3.02
CA ALA A 17 20.04 16.81 2.87
C ALA A 17 21.43 16.25 2.55
N LEU A 18 22.22 16.96 1.73
CA LEU A 18 23.60 16.60 1.43
C LEU A 18 24.48 16.71 2.69
N ILE A 19 24.34 17.77 3.46
CA ILE A 19 25.03 17.94 4.75
C ILE A 19 24.62 16.81 5.70
N GLN A 20 23.33 16.52 5.83
CA GLN A 20 22.79 15.42 6.63
C GLN A 20 23.36 14.05 6.19
N GLY A 21 23.48 13.83 4.88
CA GLY A 21 24.00 12.60 4.32
C GLY A 21 25.48 12.40 4.54
N VAL A 22 26.28 13.43 4.27
CA VAL A 22 27.75 13.31 4.20
C VAL A 22 28.42 13.51 5.55
N LEU A 23 28.16 14.63 6.25
CA LEU A 23 28.92 15.00 7.44
C LEU A 23 28.74 14.02 8.61
N PRO A 24 27.52 13.60 8.98
CA PRO A 24 27.34 12.63 10.05
C PRO A 24 27.95 11.25 9.73
N LEU A 25 27.83 10.80 8.47
CA LEU A 25 28.44 9.54 8.03
C LEU A 25 29.96 9.59 8.13
N THR A 26 30.60 10.62 7.58
CA THR A 26 32.06 10.80 7.68
C THR A 26 32.51 10.91 9.11
N GLY A 27 31.74 11.59 9.97
CA GLY A 27 31.97 11.67 11.40
C GLY A 27 32.08 10.32 12.10
N THR A 28 31.48 9.24 11.56
CA THR A 28 31.58 7.90 12.17
C THR A 28 32.92 7.19 11.93
N TYR A 29 33.78 7.73 11.07
CA TYR A 29 35.05 7.11 10.67
C TYR A 29 36.29 7.96 11.05
N LEU A 30 36.10 9.17 11.57
CA LEU A 30 37.23 10.05 11.91
C LEU A 30 37.98 9.58 13.16
N PRO A 31 39.31 9.76 13.23
CA PRO A 31 40.09 9.38 14.40
C PRO A 31 39.88 10.30 15.62
N SER A 32 39.58 11.58 15.40
CA SER A 32 39.36 12.55 16.48
C SER A 32 37.97 12.42 17.08
N ARG A 33 37.88 12.05 18.37
CA ARG A 33 36.63 11.89 19.11
C ARG A 33 35.77 13.18 19.14
N THR A 34 36.40 14.33 19.26
CA THR A 34 35.71 15.61 19.25
C THR A 34 35.05 15.87 17.92
N LEU A 35 35.78 15.69 16.81
CA LEU A 35 35.22 15.82 15.45
C LEU A 35 34.14 14.78 15.18
N GLN A 36 34.32 13.54 15.65
CA GLN A 36 33.28 12.50 15.56
C GLN A 36 31.96 12.99 16.16
N ILE A 37 31.99 13.39 17.43
CA ILE A 37 30.79 13.82 18.15
C ILE A 37 30.18 15.06 17.47
N THR A 38 31.00 16.04 17.10
CA THR A 38 30.53 17.27 16.44
C THR A 38 29.80 16.97 15.15
N LEU A 39 30.40 16.18 14.25
CA LEU A 39 29.78 15.88 12.97
C LEU A 39 28.56 14.95 13.10
N GLN A 40 28.62 13.93 13.96
CA GLN A 40 27.48 13.05 14.21
C GLN A 40 26.29 13.77 14.82
N SER A 41 26.53 14.78 15.67
CA SER A 41 25.46 15.58 16.31
C SER A 41 24.66 16.42 15.31
N LEU A 42 25.22 16.69 14.11
CA LEU A 42 24.51 17.41 13.04
C LEU A 42 23.34 16.60 12.45
N ALA A 43 23.35 15.26 12.58
CA ALA A 43 22.34 14.41 11.94
C ALA A 43 20.89 14.82 12.28
N ARG A 44 20.58 15.03 13.57
CA ARG A 44 19.24 15.37 14.03
C ARG A 44 18.78 16.77 13.59
N PRO A 45 19.55 17.87 13.86
CA PRO A 45 19.11 19.19 13.45
C PRO A 45 18.98 19.32 11.93
N MET A 46 19.84 18.67 11.13
CA MET A 46 19.73 18.70 9.68
C MET A 46 18.49 17.97 9.19
N ALA A 47 18.11 16.82 9.77
CA ALA A 47 16.87 16.12 9.43
C ALA A 47 15.61 16.96 9.74
N ILE A 48 15.61 17.67 10.87
CA ILE A 48 14.52 18.57 11.23
C ILE A 48 14.46 19.77 10.26
N LEU A 49 15.60 20.41 9.99
CA LEU A 49 15.67 21.54 9.07
C LEU A 49 15.24 21.15 7.64
N GLN A 50 15.69 20.00 7.15
CA GLN A 50 15.25 19.47 5.86
C GLN A 50 13.72 19.31 5.81
N CYS A 51 13.12 18.73 6.85
CA CYS A 51 11.67 18.56 6.93
C CYS A 51 10.93 19.91 6.90
N VAL A 52 11.41 20.91 7.62
CA VAL A 52 10.83 22.26 7.63
C VAL A 52 10.90 22.89 6.23
N LEU A 53 12.06 22.81 5.56
CA LEU A 53 12.25 23.40 4.23
C LEU A 53 11.35 22.73 3.18
N VAL A 54 11.26 21.39 3.19
CA VAL A 54 10.37 20.66 2.27
C VAL A 54 8.89 20.95 2.57
N ALA A 55 8.53 21.08 3.85
CA ALA A 55 7.17 21.47 4.26
C ALA A 55 6.84 22.91 3.80
N CYS A 56 7.77 23.84 3.85
CA CYS A 56 7.61 25.19 3.30
C CYS A 56 7.39 25.14 1.77
N ALA A 57 8.18 24.33 1.05
CA ALA A 57 7.99 24.15 -0.38
C ALA A 57 6.62 23.55 -0.71
N PHE A 58 6.19 22.54 0.03
CA PHE A 58 4.86 21.93 -0.14
C PHE A 58 3.74 22.94 0.14
N ALA A 59 3.85 23.74 1.21
CA ALA A 59 2.89 24.78 1.57
C ALA A 59 2.83 25.88 0.49
N ALA A 60 3.97 26.25 -0.11
CA ALA A 60 4.02 27.20 -1.21
C ALA A 60 3.26 26.68 -2.45
N LEU A 61 3.42 25.40 -2.81
CA LEU A 61 2.69 24.79 -3.91
C LEU A 61 1.19 24.69 -3.60
N ALA A 62 0.83 24.25 -2.39
CA ALA A 62 -0.57 24.19 -1.95
C ALA A 62 -1.24 25.56 -1.98
N THR A 63 -0.52 26.63 -1.61
CA THR A 63 -1.02 28.00 -1.70
C THR A 63 -1.27 28.39 -3.17
N ALA A 64 -0.35 28.05 -4.09
CA ALA A 64 -0.53 28.32 -5.50
C ALA A 64 -1.80 27.66 -6.08
N PHE A 65 -2.10 26.42 -5.69
CA PHE A 65 -3.35 25.74 -6.07
C PHE A 65 -4.59 26.44 -5.48
N LEU A 66 -4.59 26.70 -4.18
CA LEU A 66 -5.75 27.29 -3.48
C LEU A 66 -6.06 28.74 -3.90
N THR A 67 -5.06 29.45 -4.42
CA THR A 67 -5.19 30.82 -4.94
C THR A 67 -5.33 30.88 -6.46
N ASN A 68 -5.38 29.74 -7.16
CA ASN A 68 -5.47 29.64 -8.61
C ASN A 68 -4.33 30.43 -9.31
N ASP A 69 -3.08 30.27 -8.86
CA ASP A 69 -1.92 30.89 -9.49
C ASP A 69 -1.55 30.16 -10.80
N PHE A 70 -2.32 30.43 -11.87
CA PHE A 70 -2.12 29.82 -13.19
C PHE A 70 -0.86 30.30 -13.92
N SER A 71 -0.05 31.15 -13.29
CA SER A 71 1.31 31.43 -13.74
C SER A 71 2.31 30.31 -13.36
N VAL A 72 1.88 29.32 -12.58
CA VAL A 72 2.60 28.07 -12.31
C VAL A 72 2.09 27.00 -13.27
N THR A 73 2.97 26.45 -14.11
CA THR A 73 2.63 25.47 -15.15
C THR A 73 1.87 24.28 -14.57
N TYR A 74 2.32 23.75 -13.45
CA TYR A 74 1.73 22.60 -12.78
C TYR A 74 0.29 22.87 -12.30
N VAL A 75 0.03 24.07 -11.72
CA VAL A 75 -1.31 24.48 -11.29
C VAL A 75 -2.24 24.64 -12.50
N ALA A 76 -1.78 25.31 -13.55
CA ALA A 76 -2.56 25.51 -14.77
C ALA A 76 -2.92 24.19 -15.48
N GLN A 77 -2.14 23.13 -15.30
CA GLN A 77 -2.39 21.82 -15.92
C GLN A 77 -3.31 20.91 -15.09
N HIS A 78 -3.49 21.15 -13.78
CA HIS A 78 -4.14 20.21 -12.86
C HIS A 78 -5.22 20.84 -11.99
N SER A 79 -5.60 22.11 -12.22
CA SER A 79 -6.65 22.77 -11.45
C SER A 79 -7.27 23.89 -12.28
N ASN A 80 -8.53 24.23 -12.00
CA ASN A 80 -9.23 25.39 -12.56
C ASN A 80 -10.06 26.12 -11.51
N SER A 81 -10.66 27.25 -11.90
CA SER A 81 -11.44 28.11 -11.01
C SER A 81 -12.75 27.47 -10.49
N LEU A 82 -13.30 26.48 -11.20
CA LEU A 82 -14.54 25.78 -10.86
C LEU A 82 -14.31 24.54 -9.98
N LEU A 83 -13.06 24.07 -9.86
CA LEU A 83 -12.73 22.89 -9.07
C LEU A 83 -13.02 23.13 -7.59
N PRO A 84 -13.77 22.25 -6.90
CA PRO A 84 -14.04 22.39 -5.46
C PRO A 84 -12.76 22.46 -4.62
N LYS A 85 -12.74 23.29 -3.57
CA LYS A 85 -11.55 23.57 -2.74
C LYS A 85 -10.84 22.34 -2.18
N PRO A 86 -11.52 21.28 -1.68
CA PRO A 86 -10.83 20.06 -1.24
C PRO A 86 -10.03 19.40 -2.37
N TYR A 87 -10.56 19.40 -3.59
CA TYR A 87 -9.90 18.84 -4.75
C TYR A 87 -8.79 19.75 -5.30
N GLN A 88 -8.92 21.09 -5.19
CA GLN A 88 -7.81 22.00 -5.46
C GLN A 88 -6.62 21.71 -4.54
N PHE A 89 -6.86 21.46 -3.26
CA PHE A 89 -5.79 21.06 -2.34
C PHE A 89 -5.22 19.68 -2.69
N ALA A 90 -6.07 18.69 -2.95
CA ALA A 90 -5.63 17.34 -3.30
C ALA A 90 -4.93 17.29 -4.67
N ALA A 91 -5.24 18.20 -5.58
CA ALA A 91 -4.58 18.34 -6.88
C ALA A 91 -3.07 18.62 -6.76
N VAL A 92 -2.60 19.12 -5.60
CA VAL A 92 -1.16 19.24 -5.29
C VAL A 92 -0.44 17.92 -5.56
N TRP A 93 -1.04 16.78 -5.26
CA TRP A 93 -0.48 15.45 -5.54
C TRP A 93 -1.21 14.68 -6.65
N GLY A 94 -2.15 15.32 -7.34
CA GLY A 94 -2.89 14.73 -8.45
C GLY A 94 -2.10 14.53 -9.74
N GLY A 95 -0.89 15.10 -9.84
CA GLY A 95 0.02 14.95 -10.97
C GLY A 95 1.42 14.51 -10.56
N HIS A 96 2.31 14.39 -11.53
CA HIS A 96 3.64 13.80 -11.33
C HIS A 96 4.53 14.63 -10.38
N GLU A 97 4.65 15.94 -10.62
CA GLU A 97 5.59 16.83 -9.94
C GLU A 97 5.23 16.96 -8.44
N GLY A 98 3.96 17.24 -8.16
CA GLY A 98 3.51 17.47 -6.80
C GLY A 98 3.39 16.18 -5.98
N SER A 99 3.06 15.05 -6.62
CA SER A 99 3.07 13.76 -5.93
C SER A 99 4.50 13.31 -5.54
N LEU A 100 5.52 13.71 -6.31
CA LEU A 100 6.93 13.54 -5.90
C LEU A 100 7.30 14.46 -4.75
N LEU A 101 6.82 15.70 -4.75
CA LEU A 101 7.03 16.61 -3.63
C LEU A 101 6.39 16.07 -2.35
N LEU A 102 5.19 15.48 -2.43
CA LEU A 102 4.58 14.77 -1.31
C LEU A 102 5.45 13.59 -0.87
N TRP A 103 5.98 12.81 -1.81
CA TRP A 103 6.87 11.68 -1.51
C TRP A 103 8.10 12.13 -0.70
N VAL A 104 8.77 13.20 -1.12
CA VAL A 104 9.94 13.78 -0.43
C VAL A 104 9.56 14.38 0.91
N LEU A 105 8.39 15.03 1.01
CA LEU A 105 7.88 15.54 2.29
C LEU A 105 7.72 14.39 3.29
N LEU A 106 7.12 13.27 2.89
CA LEU A 106 6.93 12.12 3.77
C LEU A 106 8.27 11.46 4.14
N LEU A 107 9.25 11.43 3.23
CA LEU A 107 10.61 10.97 3.55
C LEU A 107 11.27 11.88 4.62
N ALA A 108 11.10 13.17 4.47
CA ALA A 108 11.61 14.15 5.45
C ALA A 108 10.88 14.02 6.81
N VAL A 109 9.57 13.76 6.80
CA VAL A 109 8.79 13.47 8.03
C VAL A 109 9.29 12.19 8.71
N TRP A 110 9.57 11.11 7.97
CA TRP A 110 10.19 9.90 8.53
C TRP A 110 11.58 10.17 9.10
N SER A 111 12.42 10.94 8.40
CA SER A 111 13.75 11.34 8.90
C SER A 111 13.63 12.15 10.19
N MET A 112 12.71 13.12 10.24
CA MET A 112 12.43 13.89 11.45
C MET A 112 11.90 13.01 12.59
N ALA A 113 11.01 12.06 12.29
CA ALA A 113 10.49 11.13 13.29
C ALA A 113 11.63 10.28 13.89
N VAL A 114 12.55 9.75 13.06
CA VAL A 114 13.75 9.05 13.54
C VAL A 114 14.60 9.99 14.41
N ALA A 115 14.82 11.23 14.00
CA ALA A 115 15.59 12.20 14.78
C ALA A 115 15.00 12.45 16.18
N LEU A 116 13.67 12.54 16.27
CA LEU A 116 12.96 12.86 17.52
C LEU A 116 12.76 11.65 18.44
N PHE A 117 12.43 10.48 17.88
CA PHE A 117 12.03 9.30 18.66
C PHE A 117 13.13 8.26 18.87
N SER A 118 14.33 8.46 18.31
CA SER A 118 15.50 7.58 18.49
C SER A 118 16.51 8.12 19.52
N LYS A 119 16.06 8.77 20.59
CA LYS A 119 16.95 9.37 21.59
C LYS A 119 17.76 8.33 22.38
N SER A 120 17.23 7.13 22.57
CA SER A 120 17.88 6.02 23.29
C SER A 120 18.93 5.28 22.46
N LEU A 121 19.01 5.52 21.16
CA LEU A 121 19.97 4.87 20.29
C LEU A 121 21.36 5.52 20.39
N PRO A 122 22.44 4.73 20.20
CA PRO A 122 23.79 5.25 20.10
C PRO A 122 23.91 6.33 19.02
N LEU A 123 24.65 7.40 19.31
CA LEU A 123 24.79 8.55 18.42
C LEU A 123 25.33 8.15 17.03
N ASP A 124 26.30 7.24 17.01
CA ASP A 124 26.90 6.71 15.78
C ASP A 124 25.89 5.93 14.92
N MET A 125 24.94 5.22 15.53
CA MET A 125 23.87 4.52 14.81
C MET A 125 22.87 5.53 14.22
N VAL A 126 22.42 6.49 15.02
CA VAL A 126 21.50 7.56 14.55
C VAL A 126 22.13 8.36 13.41
N ALA A 127 23.43 8.70 13.54
CA ALA A 127 24.16 9.42 12.50
C ALA A 127 24.20 8.65 11.17
N ARG A 128 24.40 7.32 11.22
CA ARG A 128 24.37 6.47 10.02
C ARG A 128 22.96 6.35 9.43
N VAL A 129 21.94 6.12 10.25
CA VAL A 129 20.55 5.99 9.77
C VAL A 129 20.09 7.28 9.11
N LEU A 130 20.24 8.43 9.80
CA LEU A 130 19.85 9.74 9.26
C LEU A 130 20.72 10.15 8.07
N GLY A 131 22.00 9.75 8.08
CA GLY A 131 22.90 9.98 6.95
C GLY A 131 22.44 9.23 5.69
N VAL A 132 22.05 7.96 5.80
CA VAL A 132 21.51 7.17 4.67
C VAL A 132 20.19 7.79 4.18
N LEU A 133 19.27 8.17 5.08
CA LEU A 133 18.03 8.85 4.70
C LEU A 133 18.30 10.20 4.00
N GLY A 134 19.31 10.95 4.46
CA GLY A 134 19.76 12.20 3.82
C GLY A 134 20.24 11.95 2.37
N LEU A 135 21.06 10.93 2.13
CA LEU A 135 21.52 10.59 0.78
C LEU A 135 20.36 10.17 -0.15
N ILE A 136 19.40 9.39 0.37
CA ILE A 136 18.18 9.06 -0.38
C ILE A 136 17.39 10.33 -0.71
N SER A 137 17.26 11.25 0.25
CA SER A 137 16.58 12.54 0.04
C SER A 137 17.27 13.39 -1.04
N VAL A 138 18.61 13.41 -1.08
CA VAL A 138 19.37 14.10 -2.15
C VAL A 138 18.97 13.56 -3.52
N GLY A 139 18.90 12.24 -3.69
CA GLY A 139 18.51 11.63 -4.97
C GLY A 139 17.13 12.09 -5.44
N PHE A 140 16.14 12.07 -4.56
CA PHE A 140 14.77 12.51 -4.91
C PHE A 140 14.64 14.03 -5.07
N LEU A 141 15.33 14.83 -4.26
CA LEU A 141 15.32 16.28 -4.41
C LEU A 141 15.99 16.70 -5.72
N LEU A 142 17.08 16.08 -6.13
CA LEU A 142 17.69 16.29 -7.44
C LEU A 142 16.75 15.85 -8.57
N PHE A 143 16.02 14.73 -8.40
CA PHE A 143 15.02 14.31 -9.36
C PHE A 143 13.94 15.38 -9.57
N ILE A 144 13.41 15.95 -8.48
CA ILE A 144 12.42 17.03 -8.55
C ILE A 144 13.02 18.27 -9.26
N LEU A 145 14.20 18.73 -8.83
CA LEU A 145 14.79 19.96 -9.34
C LEU A 145 15.20 19.86 -10.84
N ILE A 146 15.65 18.68 -11.29
CA ILE A 146 16.19 18.51 -12.64
C ILE A 146 15.12 18.10 -13.66
N THR A 147 14.15 17.25 -13.26
CA THR A 147 13.22 16.63 -14.21
C THR A 147 11.75 16.91 -13.94
N SER A 148 11.39 17.40 -12.76
CA SER A 148 10.00 17.42 -12.30
C SER A 148 9.70 18.60 -11.37
N ASN A 149 10.17 19.79 -11.75
CA ASN A 149 10.04 21.01 -10.93
C ASN A 149 8.58 21.48 -10.86
N PRO A 150 7.91 21.44 -9.68
CA PRO A 150 6.51 21.86 -9.56
C PRO A 150 6.32 23.38 -9.59
N PHE A 151 7.40 24.16 -9.58
CA PHE A 151 7.38 25.63 -9.55
C PHE A 151 7.74 26.27 -10.89
N GLU A 152 7.73 25.49 -11.98
CA GLU A 152 7.99 26.00 -13.31
C GLU A 152 6.95 27.06 -13.71
N ARG A 153 7.41 28.20 -14.29
CA ARG A 153 6.55 29.31 -14.65
C ARG A 153 5.99 29.18 -16.04
N LEU A 154 4.73 29.53 -16.18
CA LEU A 154 4.00 29.69 -17.45
C LEU A 154 3.83 31.18 -17.72
N LEU A 155 4.51 31.68 -18.76
CA LEU A 155 4.43 33.09 -19.16
C LEU A 155 4.09 33.23 -20.67
N PRO A 156 3.00 33.92 -21.04
CA PRO A 156 2.02 34.57 -20.14
C PRO A 156 1.20 33.56 -19.35
N ALA A 157 0.70 33.96 -18.19
CA ALA A 157 -0.17 33.14 -17.37
C ALA A 157 -1.46 32.77 -18.13
N ALA A 158 -1.96 31.55 -17.95
CA ALA A 158 -3.26 31.16 -18.46
C ALA A 158 -4.39 31.95 -17.79
N LEU A 159 -5.47 32.23 -18.52
CA LEU A 159 -6.66 32.92 -17.98
C LEU A 159 -7.39 32.02 -16.96
N ASP A 160 -7.43 30.71 -17.22
CA ASP A 160 -7.91 29.67 -16.31
C ASP A 160 -7.10 28.40 -16.57
N GLY A 161 -7.14 27.43 -15.64
CA GLY A 161 -6.43 26.19 -15.76
C GLY A 161 -7.26 25.06 -16.40
N ARG A 162 -6.59 23.93 -16.66
CA ARG A 162 -7.23 22.69 -17.09
C ARG A 162 -7.81 21.97 -15.86
N ASP A 163 -8.81 21.11 -16.11
CA ASP A 163 -9.38 20.35 -15.01
C ASP A 163 -8.42 19.29 -14.46
N LEU A 164 -8.59 18.98 -13.19
CA LEU A 164 -8.04 17.76 -12.63
C LEU A 164 -8.70 16.56 -13.34
N ASN A 165 -7.92 15.49 -13.56
CA ASN A 165 -8.49 14.25 -14.12
C ASN A 165 -9.78 13.88 -13.36
N PRO A 166 -10.92 13.65 -14.04
CA PRO A 166 -12.18 13.31 -13.40
C PRO A 166 -12.12 12.20 -12.37
N LEU A 167 -11.37 11.11 -12.65
CA LEU A 167 -11.11 10.02 -11.69
C LEU A 167 -10.48 10.46 -10.37
N LEU A 168 -9.85 11.63 -10.35
CA LEU A 168 -9.18 12.17 -9.18
C LEU A 168 -10.03 13.19 -8.42
N GLN A 169 -11.24 13.51 -8.90
CA GLN A 169 -12.17 14.44 -8.24
C GLN A 169 -13.05 13.70 -7.23
N ASP A 170 -12.42 12.97 -6.34
CA ASP A 170 -13.03 12.08 -5.39
C ASP A 170 -12.34 12.16 -4.01
N PRO A 171 -13.05 11.92 -2.89
CA PRO A 171 -12.43 11.82 -1.55
C PRO A 171 -11.30 10.80 -1.44
N GLY A 172 -11.31 9.76 -2.27
CA GLY A 172 -10.23 8.77 -2.37
C GLY A 172 -8.89 9.41 -2.70
N LEU A 173 -8.83 10.39 -3.63
CA LEU A 173 -7.61 11.14 -3.91
C LEU A 173 -7.09 11.91 -2.70
N VAL A 174 -7.97 12.43 -1.85
CA VAL A 174 -7.56 13.21 -0.68
C VAL A 174 -6.82 12.33 0.34
N ILE A 175 -7.28 11.10 0.55
CA ILE A 175 -6.85 10.25 1.66
C ILE A 175 -5.86 9.15 1.23
N HIS A 176 -6.15 8.43 0.12
CA HIS A 176 -5.38 7.24 -0.26
C HIS A 176 -3.90 7.51 -0.57
N PRO A 177 -3.50 8.47 -1.43
CA PRO A 177 -2.09 8.64 -1.78
C PRO A 177 -1.20 9.04 -0.59
N PRO A 178 -1.59 9.95 0.34
CA PRO A 178 -0.81 10.22 1.53
C PRO A 178 -0.62 8.99 2.42
N MET A 179 -1.66 8.16 2.61
CA MET A 179 -1.58 6.94 3.44
C MET A 179 -0.68 5.89 2.78
N LEU A 180 -0.85 5.66 1.48
CA LEU A 180 -0.01 4.73 0.72
C LEU A 180 1.47 5.15 0.76
N TYR A 181 1.76 6.42 0.51
CA TYR A 181 3.13 6.94 0.51
C TYR A 181 3.77 6.90 1.90
N MET A 182 3.02 7.14 2.98
CA MET A 182 3.55 6.94 4.33
C MET A 182 4.11 5.52 4.52
N GLY A 183 3.41 4.50 4.05
CA GLY A 183 3.90 3.13 4.12
C GLY A 183 5.05 2.85 3.16
N TYR A 184 4.89 3.25 1.92
CA TYR A 184 5.81 3.03 0.82
C TYR A 184 7.18 3.66 1.08
N VAL A 185 7.18 4.94 1.43
CA VAL A 185 8.37 5.72 1.78
C VAL A 185 8.96 5.24 3.11
N GLY A 186 8.12 4.82 4.05
CA GLY A 186 8.54 4.33 5.36
C GLY A 186 9.47 3.13 5.32
N MET A 187 9.45 2.33 4.24
CA MET A 187 10.41 1.23 4.04
C MET A 187 11.85 1.72 3.91
N SER A 188 12.08 3.00 3.55
CA SER A 188 13.41 3.61 3.56
C SER A 188 14.06 3.62 4.96
N VAL A 189 13.25 3.69 6.02
CA VAL A 189 13.77 3.65 7.40
C VAL A 189 14.32 2.27 7.73
N ALA A 190 13.58 1.19 7.41
CA ALA A 190 14.07 -0.17 7.60
C ALA A 190 15.35 -0.43 6.79
N PHE A 191 15.40 0.04 5.54
CA PHE A 191 16.58 0.02 4.69
C PHE A 191 17.75 0.79 5.31
N ALA A 192 17.51 2.01 5.79
CA ALA A 192 18.56 2.84 6.41
C ALA A 192 19.13 2.17 7.68
N PHE A 193 18.30 1.53 8.50
CA PHE A 193 18.77 0.73 9.63
C PHE A 193 19.62 -0.47 9.20
N ALA A 194 19.23 -1.16 8.12
CA ALA A 194 20.00 -2.30 7.59
C ALA A 194 21.37 -1.85 7.05
N VAL A 195 21.41 -0.77 6.27
CA VAL A 195 22.66 -0.18 5.75
C VAL A 195 23.53 0.34 6.90
N ALA A 196 22.95 1.01 7.89
CA ALA A 196 23.68 1.48 9.08
C ALA A 196 24.31 0.32 9.88
N ALA A 197 23.57 -0.79 10.01
CA ALA A 197 24.09 -2.01 10.67
C ALA A 197 25.25 -2.65 9.88
N LEU A 198 25.16 -2.71 8.55
CA LEU A 198 26.24 -3.17 7.68
C LEU A 198 27.48 -2.26 7.78
N LEU A 199 27.29 -0.93 7.74
CA LEU A 199 28.38 0.04 7.85
C LEU A 199 29.09 -0.04 9.21
N SER A 200 28.33 -0.23 10.30
CA SER A 200 28.90 -0.35 11.65
C SER A 200 29.46 -1.74 11.95
N GLY A 201 29.10 -2.76 11.17
CA GLY A 201 29.42 -4.17 11.44
C GLY A 201 28.62 -4.78 12.62
N ARG A 202 27.57 -4.08 13.11
CA ARG A 202 26.75 -4.51 14.25
C ARG A 202 25.42 -5.08 13.78
N LEU A 203 25.41 -6.34 13.42
CA LEU A 203 24.21 -7.12 13.07
C LEU A 203 23.82 -8.00 14.26
N ASP A 204 23.31 -7.37 15.31
CA ASP A 204 22.92 -7.99 16.57
C ASP A 204 21.41 -7.93 16.83
N ALA A 205 20.97 -8.46 17.97
CA ALA A 205 19.56 -8.41 18.37
C ALA A 205 19.06 -6.96 18.63
N ALA A 206 19.96 -6.05 19.02
CA ALA A 206 19.60 -4.65 19.31
C ALA A 206 19.21 -3.93 18.02
N TRP A 207 19.95 -4.12 16.93
CA TRP A 207 19.61 -3.58 15.61
C TRP A 207 18.20 -4.00 15.18
N ALA A 208 17.88 -5.29 15.27
CA ALA A 208 16.56 -5.81 14.89
C ALA A 208 15.45 -5.21 15.76
N ARG A 209 15.70 -5.03 17.06
CA ARG A 209 14.77 -4.38 17.99
C ARG A 209 14.50 -2.92 17.62
N TRP A 210 15.55 -2.18 17.24
CA TRP A 210 15.45 -0.76 16.88
C TRP A 210 14.72 -0.56 15.54
N SER A 211 14.96 -1.42 14.56
CA SER A 211 14.33 -1.34 13.23
C SER A 211 12.86 -1.75 13.23
N ARG A 212 12.47 -2.72 14.07
CA ARG A 212 11.17 -3.36 14.04
C ARG A 212 9.97 -2.40 14.18
N PRO A 213 9.90 -1.48 15.14
CA PRO A 213 8.75 -0.58 15.28
C PRO A 213 8.53 0.29 14.03
N TRP A 214 9.60 0.80 13.43
CA TRP A 214 9.54 1.58 12.19
C TRP A 214 8.98 0.76 11.03
N THR A 215 9.46 -0.47 10.89
CA THR A 215 8.98 -1.41 9.86
C THR A 215 7.49 -1.72 10.06
N VAL A 216 7.04 -1.96 11.30
CA VAL A 216 5.63 -2.24 11.59
C VAL A 216 4.75 -1.04 11.29
N ILE A 217 5.16 0.18 11.65
CA ILE A 217 4.41 1.40 11.35
C ILE A 217 4.31 1.61 9.83
N ALA A 218 5.42 1.46 9.10
CA ALA A 218 5.43 1.58 7.65
C ALA A 218 4.52 0.52 6.99
N TRP A 219 4.59 -0.73 7.44
CA TRP A 219 3.71 -1.81 6.99
C TRP A 219 2.23 -1.51 7.28
N THR A 220 1.93 -0.93 8.43
CA THR A 220 0.56 -0.56 8.81
C THR A 220 -0.02 0.50 7.88
N PHE A 221 0.74 1.55 7.58
CA PHE A 221 0.34 2.57 6.61
C PHE A 221 0.21 1.99 5.20
N LEU A 222 1.11 1.10 4.80
CA LEU A 222 1.05 0.46 3.49
C LEU A 222 -0.18 -0.44 3.37
N THR A 223 -0.50 -1.21 4.42
CA THR A 223 -1.73 -2.03 4.50
C THR A 223 -2.97 -1.16 4.35
N PHE A 224 -3.02 -0.04 5.08
CA PHE A 224 -4.14 0.89 5.01
C PHE A 224 -4.24 1.56 3.64
N GLY A 225 -3.11 2.01 3.09
CA GLY A 225 -3.05 2.63 1.77
C GLY A 225 -3.51 1.68 0.66
N ILE A 226 -3.04 0.44 0.64
CA ILE A 226 -3.49 -0.58 -0.34
C ILE A 226 -5.00 -0.82 -0.22
N GLY A 227 -5.49 -1.01 1.02
CA GLY A 227 -6.92 -1.23 1.24
C GLY A 227 -7.80 -0.04 0.82
N LEU A 228 -7.35 1.20 1.10
CA LEU A 228 -8.05 2.41 0.64
C LEU A 228 -8.06 2.53 -0.89
N GLY A 229 -6.95 2.21 -1.55
CA GLY A 229 -6.88 2.25 -3.01
C GLY A 229 -7.79 1.21 -3.66
N SER A 230 -7.83 0.01 -3.11
CA SER A 230 -8.72 -1.06 -3.53
C SER A 230 -10.20 -0.67 -3.33
N TRP A 231 -10.54 -0.07 -2.19
CA TRP A 231 -11.88 0.44 -1.92
C TRP A 231 -12.26 1.59 -2.86
N TRP A 232 -11.34 2.53 -3.13
CA TRP A 232 -11.55 3.62 -4.07
C TRP A 232 -11.79 3.10 -5.49
N ALA A 233 -10.97 2.19 -5.99
CA ALA A 233 -11.17 1.57 -7.30
C ALA A 233 -12.52 0.85 -7.41
N TYR A 234 -12.98 0.23 -6.33
CA TYR A 234 -14.26 -0.49 -6.28
C TYR A 234 -15.47 0.40 -6.51
N TYR A 235 -15.55 1.58 -5.88
CA TYR A 235 -16.72 2.44 -6.04
C TYR A 235 -16.58 3.46 -7.19
N GLU A 236 -15.37 3.87 -7.54
CA GLU A 236 -15.11 4.95 -8.50
C GLU A 236 -15.07 4.48 -9.96
N LEU A 237 -14.48 3.31 -10.25
CA LEU A 237 -14.27 2.89 -11.63
C LEU A 237 -15.54 2.38 -12.32
N GLY A 238 -16.60 2.08 -11.58
CA GLY A 238 -17.85 1.55 -12.14
C GLY A 238 -17.75 0.10 -12.69
N TRP A 239 -16.61 -0.56 -12.46
CA TRP A 239 -16.37 -1.94 -12.94
C TRP A 239 -16.77 -3.00 -11.92
N GLY A 240 -17.03 -2.61 -10.68
CA GLY A 240 -17.43 -3.50 -9.60
C GLY A 240 -16.32 -4.43 -9.07
N GLY A 241 -15.11 -4.36 -9.59
CA GLY A 241 -13.96 -5.12 -9.08
C GLY A 241 -13.29 -4.41 -7.90
N TRP A 242 -12.67 -5.19 -7.02
CA TRP A 242 -11.92 -4.67 -5.87
C TRP A 242 -10.40 -4.82 -6.03
N TRP A 243 -9.91 -5.63 -6.99
CA TRP A 243 -8.50 -5.85 -7.33
C TRP A 243 -8.36 -6.30 -8.78
N PHE A 244 -7.56 -5.60 -9.55
CA PHE A 244 -7.46 -5.79 -11.00
C PHE A 244 -6.12 -6.36 -11.45
N TRP A 245 -5.18 -6.57 -10.53
CA TRP A 245 -3.78 -6.90 -10.86
C TRP A 245 -3.13 -5.85 -11.78
N ASP A 246 -3.57 -4.61 -11.66
CA ASP A 246 -2.94 -3.50 -12.36
C ASP A 246 -1.46 -3.38 -11.94
N PRO A 247 -0.54 -3.04 -12.87
CA PRO A 247 0.88 -2.89 -12.54
C PRO A 247 1.17 -1.94 -11.37
N VAL A 248 0.34 -0.92 -11.14
CA VAL A 248 0.50 0.02 -10.02
C VAL A 248 0.02 -0.61 -8.70
N GLU A 249 -1.08 -1.37 -8.73
CA GLU A 249 -1.51 -2.19 -7.59
C GLU A 249 -0.41 -3.20 -7.21
N ASN A 250 0.12 -3.92 -8.20
CA ASN A 250 1.22 -4.88 -8.02
C ASN A 250 2.46 -4.20 -7.44
N ALA A 251 2.79 -2.99 -7.90
CA ALA A 251 3.93 -2.22 -7.39
C ALA A 251 3.81 -1.90 -5.89
N SER A 252 2.60 -1.76 -5.36
CA SER A 252 2.35 -1.56 -3.92
C SER A 252 2.31 -2.87 -3.14
N LEU A 253 1.79 -3.94 -3.72
CA LEU A 253 1.68 -5.26 -3.10
C LEU A 253 3.06 -5.91 -2.86
N MET A 254 3.98 -5.78 -3.81
CA MET A 254 5.32 -6.39 -3.71
C MET A 254 6.10 -5.95 -2.45
N PRO A 255 6.30 -4.65 -2.17
CA PRO A 255 6.96 -4.24 -0.93
C PRO A 255 6.17 -4.61 0.33
N TRP A 256 4.83 -4.71 0.27
CA TRP A 256 4.01 -5.18 1.39
C TRP A 256 4.27 -6.65 1.73
N LEU A 257 4.37 -7.54 0.75
CA LEU A 257 4.70 -8.96 0.94
C LEU A 257 6.09 -9.12 1.57
N VAL A 258 7.09 -8.42 1.04
CA VAL A 258 8.46 -8.47 1.57
C VAL A 258 8.55 -7.83 2.95
N ALA A 259 7.82 -6.74 3.22
CA ALA A 259 7.76 -6.11 4.54
C ALA A 259 7.10 -7.05 5.58
N THR A 260 6.09 -7.83 5.18
CA THR A 260 5.50 -8.88 6.03
C THR A 260 6.54 -9.94 6.39
N ALA A 261 7.31 -10.42 5.41
CA ALA A 261 8.43 -11.34 5.65
C ALA A 261 9.50 -10.70 6.56
N LEU A 262 9.81 -9.41 6.35
CA LEU A 262 10.78 -8.67 7.14
C LEU A 262 10.37 -8.53 8.61
N ILE A 263 9.10 -8.22 8.91
CA ILE A 263 8.60 -8.13 10.30
C ILE A 263 8.80 -9.46 11.03
N HIS A 264 8.50 -10.57 10.39
CA HIS A 264 8.69 -11.91 10.95
C HIS A 264 10.18 -12.24 11.13
N SER A 265 11.02 -11.91 10.13
CA SER A 265 12.47 -12.14 10.20
C SER A 265 13.15 -11.28 11.26
N LEU A 266 12.73 -10.00 11.42
CA LEU A 266 13.18 -9.12 12.50
C LEU A 266 12.87 -9.72 13.87
N MET A 267 11.70 -10.35 14.05
CA MET A 267 11.33 -11.01 15.29
C MET A 267 12.26 -12.20 15.59
N VAL A 268 12.62 -13.01 14.59
CA VAL A 268 13.55 -14.13 14.76
C VAL A 268 14.95 -13.61 15.09
N THR A 269 15.42 -12.58 14.39
CA THR A 269 16.72 -11.96 14.63
C THR A 269 16.81 -11.37 16.05
N GLU A 270 15.77 -10.66 16.48
CA GLU A 270 15.69 -10.08 17.84
C GLU A 270 15.71 -11.17 18.93
N LYS A 271 14.91 -12.23 18.77
CA LYS A 271 14.66 -13.24 19.80
C LYS A 271 15.70 -14.35 19.84
N ARG A 272 16.27 -14.70 18.67
CA ARG A 272 17.09 -15.90 18.46
C ARG A 272 18.49 -15.59 17.95
N GLY A 273 18.74 -14.35 17.46
CA GLY A 273 20.00 -14.01 16.79
C GLY A 273 20.19 -14.74 15.44
N SER A 274 19.14 -15.39 14.92
CA SER A 274 19.15 -16.11 13.65
C SER A 274 18.62 -15.23 12.52
N PHE A 275 18.83 -15.62 11.26
CA PHE A 275 18.33 -14.96 10.03
C PHE A 275 18.91 -13.55 9.77
N LYS A 276 20.01 -13.17 10.40
CA LYS A 276 20.56 -11.80 10.28
C LYS A 276 20.78 -11.36 8.83
N ALA A 277 21.46 -12.19 8.03
CA ALA A 277 21.71 -11.90 6.62
C ALA A 277 20.39 -11.82 5.81
N TRP A 278 19.47 -12.77 6.05
CA TRP A 278 18.15 -12.78 5.44
C TRP A 278 17.34 -11.53 5.79
N THR A 279 17.35 -11.12 7.04
CA THR A 279 16.66 -9.90 7.52
C THR A 279 17.20 -8.63 6.84
N VAL A 280 18.52 -8.54 6.66
CA VAL A 280 19.14 -7.42 5.93
C VAL A 280 18.71 -7.43 4.46
N LEU A 281 18.75 -8.59 3.80
CA LEU A 281 18.31 -8.70 2.40
C LEU A 281 16.83 -8.33 2.23
N LEU A 282 15.97 -8.75 3.15
CA LEU A 282 14.55 -8.38 3.12
C LEU A 282 14.35 -6.87 3.31
N ALA A 283 15.14 -6.21 4.18
CA ALA A 283 15.07 -4.76 4.36
C ALA A 283 15.55 -4.01 3.10
N ILE A 284 16.62 -4.48 2.46
CA ILE A 284 17.07 -3.94 1.17
C ILE A 284 15.99 -4.17 0.10
N ALA A 285 15.45 -5.37 -0.01
CA ALA A 285 14.44 -5.72 -1.01
C ALA A 285 13.14 -4.90 -0.84
N ALA A 286 12.66 -4.69 0.39
CA ALA A 286 11.43 -3.94 0.64
C ALA A 286 11.52 -2.51 0.10
N PHE A 287 12.64 -1.80 0.36
CA PHE A 287 12.84 -0.45 -0.17
C PHE A 287 13.19 -0.45 -1.66
N SER A 288 13.96 -1.43 -2.14
CA SER A 288 14.26 -1.56 -3.57
C SER A 288 12.99 -1.75 -4.40
N LEU A 289 12.03 -2.51 -3.91
CA LEU A 289 10.72 -2.68 -4.55
C LEU A 289 9.86 -1.40 -4.49
N SER A 290 9.97 -0.62 -3.40
CA SER A 290 9.35 0.70 -3.33
C SER A 290 9.94 1.66 -4.38
N LEU A 291 11.26 1.68 -4.57
CA LEU A 291 11.92 2.44 -5.62
C LEU A 291 11.56 1.95 -7.03
N LEU A 292 11.54 0.63 -7.23
CA LEU A 292 11.13 0.03 -8.49
C LEU A 292 9.67 0.40 -8.83
N GLY A 293 8.78 0.34 -7.86
CA GLY A 293 7.40 0.79 -8.04
C GLY A 293 7.31 2.27 -8.40
N THR A 294 8.13 3.12 -7.77
CA THR A 294 8.24 4.54 -8.16
C THR A 294 8.70 4.68 -9.61
N PHE A 295 9.65 3.86 -10.06
CA PHE A 295 10.05 3.81 -11.48
C PHE A 295 8.89 3.38 -12.38
N LEU A 296 8.24 2.27 -12.07
CA LEU A 296 7.16 1.73 -12.89
C LEU A 296 6.02 2.74 -13.10
N VAL A 297 5.60 3.41 -12.04
CA VAL A 297 4.51 4.40 -12.07
C VAL A 297 4.92 5.70 -12.77
N ARG A 298 6.20 6.12 -12.66
CA ARG A 298 6.68 7.46 -13.06
C ARG A 298 7.38 7.51 -14.41
N SER A 299 7.83 6.38 -14.93
CA SER A 299 8.50 6.31 -16.23
C SER A 299 7.53 6.40 -17.42
N GLY A 300 6.23 6.17 -17.17
CA GLY A 300 5.24 6.06 -18.23
C GLY A 300 5.43 4.85 -19.16
N VAL A 301 6.24 3.87 -18.72
CA VAL A 301 6.52 2.65 -19.50
C VAL A 301 5.35 1.66 -19.41
N LEU A 302 4.55 1.74 -18.34
CA LEU A 302 3.41 0.86 -18.12
C LEU A 302 2.10 1.44 -18.67
N THR A 303 1.29 0.58 -19.26
CA THR A 303 -0.10 0.90 -19.59
C THR A 303 -0.96 0.64 -18.34
N SER A 304 -1.40 1.70 -17.67
CA SER A 304 -2.23 1.64 -16.46
C SER A 304 -3.12 2.88 -16.41
N VAL A 305 -4.29 2.75 -15.78
CA VAL A 305 -5.17 3.91 -15.46
C VAL A 305 -4.51 4.90 -14.49
N HIS A 306 -3.47 4.45 -13.78
CA HIS A 306 -2.68 5.25 -12.83
C HIS A 306 -1.36 5.78 -13.43
N ALA A 307 -1.05 5.46 -14.70
CA ALA A 307 0.22 5.85 -15.30
C ALA A 307 0.23 7.35 -15.65
N PHE A 308 1.35 8.00 -15.36
CA PHE A 308 1.62 9.36 -15.83
C PHE A 308 2.13 9.33 -17.28
N ALA A 309 2.07 10.48 -17.95
CA ALA A 309 2.59 10.59 -19.31
C ALA A 309 4.05 10.12 -19.40
N SER A 310 4.39 9.43 -20.48
CA SER A 310 5.74 8.89 -20.72
C SER A 310 6.76 10.01 -20.88
N ASP A 311 7.82 9.97 -20.06
CA ASP A 311 8.97 10.86 -20.17
C ASP A 311 10.27 10.05 -19.98
N PRO A 312 11.01 9.79 -21.06
CA PRO A 312 12.24 8.99 -21.00
C PRO A 312 13.30 9.57 -20.06
N LYS A 313 13.39 10.89 -19.90
CA LYS A 313 14.36 11.53 -18.99
C LYS A 313 14.07 11.17 -17.53
N ARG A 314 12.80 11.19 -17.15
CA ARG A 314 12.34 10.77 -15.81
C ARG A 314 12.65 9.30 -15.56
N GLY A 315 12.34 8.44 -16.53
CA GLY A 315 12.60 7.01 -16.45
C GLY A 315 14.09 6.69 -16.25
N VAL A 316 14.97 7.29 -17.07
CA VAL A 316 16.43 7.08 -16.97
C VAL A 316 16.97 7.56 -15.63
N PHE A 317 16.55 8.72 -15.13
CA PHE A 317 17.02 9.24 -13.83
C PHE A 317 16.69 8.25 -12.71
N ILE A 318 15.43 7.79 -12.63
CA ILE A 318 15.01 6.87 -11.56
C ILE A 318 15.72 5.51 -11.69
N LEU A 319 15.94 5.00 -12.92
CA LEU A 319 16.70 3.77 -13.13
C LEU A 319 18.15 3.88 -12.65
N VAL A 320 18.83 4.99 -12.94
CA VAL A 320 20.18 5.24 -12.44
C VAL A 320 20.18 5.34 -10.92
N PHE A 321 19.20 6.05 -10.35
CA PHE A 321 19.06 6.17 -8.89
C PHE A 321 18.81 4.80 -8.24
N LEU A 322 17.91 3.99 -8.81
CA LEU A 322 17.65 2.62 -8.38
C LEU A 322 18.92 1.78 -8.43
N ALA A 323 19.67 1.82 -9.55
CA ALA A 323 20.91 1.07 -9.72
C ALA A 323 21.97 1.48 -8.68
N VAL A 324 22.09 2.77 -8.38
CA VAL A 324 23.00 3.29 -7.35
C VAL A 324 22.59 2.78 -5.95
N VAL A 325 21.33 2.95 -5.57
CA VAL A 325 20.85 2.56 -4.23
C VAL A 325 20.93 1.05 -4.03
N VAL A 326 20.39 0.27 -4.97
CA VAL A 326 20.37 -1.20 -4.88
C VAL A 326 21.76 -1.77 -5.04
N GLY A 327 22.50 -1.30 -6.06
CA GLY A 327 23.85 -1.78 -6.34
C GLY A 327 24.82 -1.53 -5.19
N SER A 328 24.81 -0.31 -4.62
CA SER A 328 25.67 0.01 -3.47
C SER A 328 25.31 -0.79 -2.21
N SER A 329 24.02 -0.96 -1.93
CA SER A 329 23.56 -1.71 -0.76
C SER A 329 23.85 -3.22 -0.86
N LEU A 330 23.66 -3.81 -2.03
CA LEU A 330 24.02 -5.23 -2.28
C LEU A 330 25.53 -5.45 -2.29
N THR A 331 26.31 -4.51 -2.84
CA THR A 331 27.78 -4.56 -2.78
C THR A 331 28.26 -4.48 -1.34
N LEU A 332 27.70 -3.55 -0.54
CA LEU A 332 28.00 -3.46 0.88
C LEU A 332 27.60 -4.74 1.63
N PHE A 333 26.45 -5.30 1.32
CA PHE A 333 26.01 -6.57 1.89
C PHE A 333 27.02 -7.69 1.54
N ALA A 334 27.37 -7.88 0.26
CA ALA A 334 28.30 -8.90 -0.18
C ALA A 334 29.68 -8.77 0.51
N TRP A 335 30.18 -7.54 0.67
CA TRP A 335 31.43 -7.27 1.38
C TRP A 335 31.36 -7.61 2.87
N ARG A 336 30.22 -7.38 3.53
CA ARG A 336 30.03 -7.58 4.97
C ARG A 336 29.48 -8.96 5.34
N ALA A 337 28.81 -9.65 4.40
CA ALA A 337 28.15 -10.95 4.63
C ALA A 337 29.08 -12.02 5.27
N PRO A 338 30.37 -12.17 4.88
CA PRO A 338 31.24 -13.18 5.51
C PRO A 338 31.47 -12.96 7.01
N ARG A 339 31.23 -11.74 7.51
CA ARG A 339 31.37 -11.38 8.94
C ARG A 339 30.10 -11.60 9.74
N VAL A 340 28.98 -11.94 9.07
CA VAL A 340 27.70 -12.19 9.73
C VAL A 340 27.72 -13.60 10.32
N THR A 341 27.67 -13.69 11.65
CA THR A 341 27.62 -14.97 12.34
C THR A 341 26.34 -15.71 12.01
N LEU A 342 26.44 -16.98 11.66
CA LEU A 342 25.30 -17.88 11.52
C LEU A 342 24.61 -18.01 12.89
N GLY A 343 23.28 -18.05 12.87
CA GLY A 343 22.48 -18.23 14.08
C GLY A 343 22.57 -19.64 14.66
N GLY A 344 21.92 -19.85 15.81
CA GLY A 344 21.86 -21.17 16.47
C GLY A 344 21.11 -22.22 15.64
N ARG A 345 21.32 -23.50 15.99
CA ARG A 345 20.61 -24.62 15.39
C ARG A 345 19.09 -24.52 15.62
N MET A 346 18.33 -24.86 14.61
CA MET A 346 16.88 -25.01 14.64
C MET A 346 16.52 -26.38 14.04
N GLU A 347 15.49 -27.00 14.60
CA GLU A 347 14.93 -28.22 14.05
C GLU A 347 13.91 -27.91 12.94
N LEU A 348 13.67 -28.90 12.09
CA LEU A 348 12.74 -28.77 10.96
C LEU A 348 11.33 -28.35 11.43
N VAL A 349 10.86 -28.90 12.56
CA VAL A 349 9.61 -28.49 13.19
C VAL A 349 9.93 -27.57 14.35
N SER A 350 9.89 -26.27 14.07
CA SER A 350 10.16 -25.19 15.02
C SER A 350 9.47 -23.91 14.56
N ARG A 351 9.28 -22.96 15.47
CA ARG A 351 8.74 -21.65 15.11
C ARG A 351 9.62 -20.94 14.08
N GLU A 352 10.93 -21.08 14.20
CA GLU A 352 11.88 -20.53 13.24
C GLU A 352 11.66 -21.08 11.82
N SER A 353 11.48 -22.39 11.69
CA SER A 353 11.25 -23.03 10.39
C SER A 353 9.92 -22.63 9.76
N PHE A 354 8.85 -22.50 10.54
CA PHE A 354 7.56 -21.98 10.06
C PHE A 354 7.68 -20.52 9.58
N LEU A 355 8.40 -19.68 10.33
CA LEU A 355 8.64 -18.28 9.95
C LEU A 355 9.56 -18.16 8.72
N LEU A 356 10.52 -19.08 8.57
CA LEU A 356 11.34 -19.15 7.36
C LEU A 356 10.50 -19.56 6.15
N ALA A 357 9.69 -20.62 6.27
CA ALA A 357 8.80 -21.07 5.21
C ALA A 357 7.83 -19.95 4.78
N ASN A 358 7.22 -19.26 5.75
CA ASN A 358 6.38 -18.08 5.48
C ASN A 358 7.16 -17.00 4.71
N SER A 359 8.38 -16.65 5.15
CA SER A 359 9.20 -15.63 4.49
C SER A 359 9.58 -16.04 3.07
N VAL A 360 9.95 -17.31 2.85
CA VAL A 360 10.29 -17.81 1.51
C VAL A 360 9.08 -17.78 0.58
N LEU A 361 7.92 -18.26 1.03
CA LEU A 361 6.68 -18.24 0.24
C LEU A 361 6.28 -16.81 -0.15
N LEU A 362 6.37 -15.85 0.78
CA LEU A 362 6.08 -14.44 0.49
C LEU A 362 7.07 -13.83 -0.52
N VAL A 363 8.36 -14.16 -0.42
CA VAL A 363 9.37 -13.69 -1.38
C VAL A 363 9.17 -14.33 -2.75
N VAL A 364 8.84 -15.63 -2.83
CA VAL A 364 8.52 -16.31 -4.10
C VAL A 364 7.25 -15.70 -4.72
N ALA A 365 6.21 -15.43 -3.91
CA ALA A 365 5.01 -14.76 -4.38
C ALA A 365 5.32 -13.35 -4.92
N THR A 366 6.21 -12.60 -4.23
CA THR A 366 6.69 -11.30 -4.72
C THR A 366 7.42 -11.44 -6.06
N GLY A 367 8.29 -12.44 -6.21
CA GLY A 367 9.01 -12.71 -7.46
C GLY A 367 8.05 -13.07 -8.61
N ALA A 368 7.01 -13.83 -8.34
CA ALA A 368 5.98 -14.19 -9.31
C ALA A 368 5.19 -12.96 -9.77
N VAL A 369 4.77 -12.09 -8.82
CA VAL A 369 4.08 -10.82 -9.14
C VAL A 369 5.02 -9.89 -9.91
N LEU A 370 6.28 -9.77 -9.50
CA LEU A 370 7.27 -8.96 -10.21
C LEU A 370 7.46 -9.43 -11.65
N LEU A 371 7.65 -10.74 -11.85
CA LEU A 371 7.83 -11.32 -13.17
C LEU A 371 6.63 -11.01 -14.08
N GLY A 372 5.39 -11.27 -13.61
CA GLY A 372 4.18 -10.97 -14.37
C GLY A 372 4.02 -9.49 -14.71
N THR A 373 4.45 -8.62 -13.80
CA THR A 373 4.34 -7.14 -13.98
C THR A 373 5.38 -6.59 -14.97
N ILE A 374 6.62 -7.08 -14.93
CA ILE A 374 7.68 -6.56 -15.80
C ILE A 374 7.82 -7.33 -17.11
N TYR A 375 7.27 -8.55 -17.23
CA TYR A 375 7.42 -9.39 -18.40
C TYR A 375 6.93 -8.72 -19.70
N PRO A 376 5.76 -8.05 -19.73
CA PRO A 376 5.34 -7.27 -20.90
C PRO A 376 6.36 -6.23 -21.36
N LEU A 377 7.02 -5.55 -20.40
CA LEU A 377 8.04 -4.54 -20.69
C LEU A 377 9.30 -5.15 -21.30
N ILE A 378 9.70 -6.33 -20.82
CA ILE A 378 10.88 -7.03 -21.37
C ILE A 378 10.61 -7.44 -22.82
N ILE A 379 9.42 -7.98 -23.11
CA ILE A 379 9.03 -8.42 -24.46
C ILE A 379 8.97 -7.23 -25.44
N ASP A 380 8.39 -6.10 -24.99
CA ASP A 380 8.31 -4.86 -25.78
C ASP A 380 9.73 -4.27 -26.02
N ALA A 381 10.57 -4.20 -25.00
CA ALA A 381 11.94 -3.70 -25.10
C ALA A 381 12.84 -4.56 -26.02
N LEU A 382 12.57 -5.86 -26.12
CA LEU A 382 13.25 -6.78 -27.03
C LEU A 382 12.66 -6.79 -28.44
N ASN A 383 11.64 -5.96 -28.72
CA ASN A 383 10.88 -5.92 -30.00
C ASN A 383 10.28 -7.30 -30.37
N MET A 384 9.90 -8.11 -29.39
CA MET A 384 9.31 -9.44 -29.60
C MET A 384 7.77 -9.40 -29.70
N GLY A 385 7.18 -8.21 -29.79
CA GLY A 385 5.75 -7.96 -29.89
C GLY A 385 5.17 -7.33 -28.62
N LYS A 386 3.84 -7.19 -28.58
CA LYS A 386 3.10 -6.68 -27.42
C LYS A 386 2.39 -7.83 -26.73
N LEU A 387 2.59 -7.96 -25.43
CA LEU A 387 1.96 -8.97 -24.58
C LEU A 387 1.27 -8.26 -23.42
N SER A 388 0.11 -8.78 -23.00
CA SER A 388 -0.56 -8.37 -21.76
C SER A 388 -0.61 -9.55 -20.79
N VAL A 389 -0.24 -9.31 -19.53
CA VAL A 389 -0.36 -10.28 -18.43
C VAL A 389 -1.45 -9.79 -17.49
N GLY A 390 -2.49 -10.58 -17.34
CA GLY A 390 -3.69 -10.19 -16.58
C GLY A 390 -4.04 -11.16 -15.44
N PRO A 391 -5.25 -11.02 -14.86
CA PRO A 391 -5.74 -11.80 -13.72
C PRO A 391 -5.55 -13.32 -13.84
N PRO A 392 -5.72 -13.96 -15.00
CA PRO A 392 -5.53 -15.41 -15.11
C PRO A 392 -4.14 -15.89 -14.68
N TYR A 393 -3.08 -15.17 -15.09
CA TYR A 393 -1.72 -15.50 -14.67
C TYR A 393 -1.54 -15.31 -13.16
N PHE A 394 -1.90 -14.12 -12.66
CA PHE A 394 -1.69 -13.79 -11.26
C PHE A 394 -2.47 -14.72 -10.34
N ASN A 395 -3.73 -15.00 -10.65
CA ASN A 395 -4.56 -15.91 -9.86
C ASN A 395 -4.00 -17.34 -9.85
N ALA A 396 -3.51 -17.83 -11.00
CA ALA A 396 -2.96 -19.18 -11.13
C ALA A 396 -1.64 -19.37 -10.37
N VAL A 397 -0.83 -18.31 -10.22
CA VAL A 397 0.48 -18.41 -9.56
C VAL A 397 0.44 -17.95 -8.09
N PHE A 398 -0.26 -16.87 -7.81
CA PHE A 398 -0.28 -16.24 -6.48
C PHE A 398 -1.10 -17.05 -5.47
N ALA A 399 -2.30 -17.51 -5.84
CA ALA A 399 -3.17 -18.24 -4.93
C ALA A 399 -2.53 -19.55 -4.41
N PRO A 400 -1.89 -20.42 -5.22
CA PRO A 400 -1.21 -21.62 -4.72
C PRO A 400 -0.07 -21.32 -3.74
N LEU A 401 0.59 -20.15 -3.85
CA LEU A 401 1.65 -19.74 -2.92
C LEU A 401 1.08 -19.19 -1.61
N LEU A 402 -0.08 -18.53 -1.67
CA LEU A 402 -0.72 -18.00 -0.46
C LEU A 402 -1.46 -19.06 0.36
N VAL A 403 -2.01 -20.09 -0.26
CA VAL A 403 -2.69 -21.19 0.45
C VAL A 403 -1.80 -21.79 1.54
N PRO A 404 -0.59 -22.31 1.26
CA PRO A 404 0.30 -22.82 2.31
C PRO A 404 0.76 -21.72 3.27
N THR A 405 0.95 -20.48 2.81
CA THR A 405 1.32 -19.35 3.67
C THR A 405 0.27 -19.12 4.76
N VAL A 406 -1.01 -19.01 4.38
CA VAL A 406 -2.13 -18.80 5.30
C VAL A 406 -2.34 -20.04 6.19
N PHE A 407 -2.22 -21.25 5.65
CA PHE A 407 -2.33 -22.48 6.43
C PHE A 407 -1.27 -22.55 7.54
N LEU A 408 -0.01 -22.24 7.20
CA LEU A 408 1.12 -22.33 8.14
C LEU A 408 1.12 -21.23 9.23
N MET A 409 0.31 -20.18 9.10
CA MET A 409 0.18 -19.12 10.11
C MET A 409 -0.23 -19.68 11.47
N VAL A 410 -1.17 -20.61 11.51
CA VAL A 410 -1.72 -21.14 12.76
C VAL A 410 -0.72 -22.07 13.46
N PRO A 411 -0.19 -23.14 12.84
CA PRO A 411 0.82 -23.99 13.48
C PRO A 411 2.09 -23.21 13.82
N GLY A 412 2.53 -22.28 12.97
CA GLY A 412 3.70 -21.44 13.21
C GLY A 412 3.55 -20.52 14.43
N SER A 413 2.34 -20.03 14.69
CA SER A 413 2.08 -19.15 15.85
C SER A 413 2.13 -19.87 17.20
N ILE A 414 1.80 -21.16 17.26
CA ILE A 414 1.81 -21.99 18.48
C ILE A 414 3.09 -22.79 18.68
N ALA A 415 3.83 -23.07 17.60
CA ALA A 415 5.07 -23.83 17.65
C ALA A 415 6.06 -23.22 18.64
N ARG A 416 6.82 -24.07 19.33
CA ARG A 416 7.90 -23.64 20.23
C ARG A 416 9.13 -23.21 19.42
N TRP A 417 9.94 -22.34 20.03
CA TRP A 417 11.26 -22.01 19.51
C TRP A 417 12.20 -23.22 19.59
N ARG A 418 13.14 -23.35 18.64
CA ARG A 418 14.12 -24.41 18.44
C ARG A 418 13.52 -25.75 18.02
N GLU A 419 12.57 -26.29 18.77
CA GLU A 419 11.99 -27.60 18.55
C GLU A 419 10.52 -27.62 18.99
N ALA A 420 9.68 -28.23 18.18
CA ALA A 420 8.27 -28.49 18.47
C ALA A 420 7.92 -29.90 17.96
N LYS A 421 6.96 -30.56 18.61
CA LYS A 421 6.46 -31.86 18.19
C LYS A 421 5.18 -31.70 17.36
N VAL A 422 5.15 -32.32 16.19
CA VAL A 422 3.96 -32.30 15.30
C VAL A 422 2.73 -32.80 16.04
N SER A 423 2.85 -33.84 16.85
CA SER A 423 1.74 -34.40 17.64
C SER A 423 1.16 -33.42 18.64
N GLU A 424 1.99 -32.59 19.29
CA GLU A 424 1.53 -31.55 20.24
C GLU A 424 0.78 -30.43 19.48
N ILE A 425 1.30 -30.03 18.31
CA ILE A 425 0.66 -29.02 17.44
C ILE A 425 -0.69 -29.55 16.94
N ALA A 426 -0.72 -30.78 16.39
CA ALA A 426 -1.93 -31.39 15.87
C ALA A 426 -2.99 -31.59 16.96
N TYR A 427 -2.59 -32.07 18.14
CA TYR A 427 -3.51 -32.20 19.28
C TYR A 427 -4.07 -30.84 19.70
N THR A 428 -3.23 -29.83 19.83
CA THR A 428 -3.67 -28.48 20.21
C THR A 428 -4.67 -27.90 19.22
N LEU A 429 -4.48 -28.14 17.93
CA LEU A 429 -5.30 -27.58 16.87
C LEU A 429 -6.45 -28.50 16.42
N SER A 430 -6.61 -29.67 17.01
CA SER A 430 -7.60 -30.66 16.60
C SER A 430 -9.02 -30.12 16.55
N PHE A 431 -9.43 -29.37 17.59
CA PHE A 431 -10.76 -28.76 17.67
C PHE A 431 -10.95 -27.68 16.60
N SER A 432 -10.00 -26.72 16.50
CA SER A 432 -10.08 -25.66 15.50
C SER A 432 -10.04 -26.21 14.06
N GLY A 433 -9.23 -27.26 13.84
CA GLY A 433 -9.14 -27.93 12.55
C GLY A 433 -10.42 -28.65 12.17
N ALA A 434 -10.98 -29.45 13.09
CA ALA A 434 -12.25 -30.15 12.86
C ALA A 434 -13.39 -29.15 12.60
N ALA A 435 -13.49 -28.08 13.39
CA ALA A 435 -14.49 -27.05 13.20
C ALA A 435 -14.30 -26.31 11.85
N ALA A 436 -13.07 -26.00 11.45
CA ALA A 436 -12.79 -25.39 10.16
C ALA A 436 -13.20 -26.28 8.98
N VAL A 437 -12.95 -27.60 9.07
CA VAL A 437 -13.39 -28.59 8.06
C VAL A 437 -14.91 -28.66 7.99
N LEU A 438 -15.59 -28.71 9.13
CA LEU A 438 -17.08 -28.74 9.16
C LEU A 438 -17.68 -27.47 8.54
N LEU A 439 -17.11 -26.30 8.85
CA LEU A 439 -17.54 -25.04 8.22
C LEU A 439 -17.26 -25.02 6.73
N ALA A 440 -16.11 -25.50 6.28
CA ALA A 440 -15.74 -25.55 4.87
C ALA A 440 -16.67 -26.48 4.06
N ILE A 441 -17.18 -27.54 4.66
CA ILE A 441 -18.13 -28.44 4.00
C ILE A 441 -19.56 -27.86 4.07
N GLY A 442 -19.99 -27.38 5.25
CA GLY A 442 -21.39 -27.01 5.48
C GLY A 442 -21.79 -25.64 4.92
N LEU A 443 -20.95 -24.59 5.11
CA LEU A 443 -21.31 -23.22 4.72
C LEU A 443 -21.56 -23.03 3.21
N PRO A 444 -20.82 -23.63 2.27
CA PRO A 444 -21.09 -23.48 0.85
C PRO A 444 -22.51 -23.83 0.42
N PHE A 445 -23.12 -24.85 1.06
CA PHE A 445 -24.52 -25.24 0.77
C PHE A 445 -25.53 -24.17 1.21
N VAL A 446 -25.21 -23.42 2.26
CA VAL A 446 -26.07 -22.33 2.76
C VAL A 446 -25.85 -21.03 1.95
N LEU A 447 -24.63 -20.83 1.42
CA LEU A 447 -24.23 -19.59 0.75
C LEU A 447 -24.56 -19.55 -0.75
N GLY A 448 -25.08 -20.62 -1.34
CA GLY A 448 -25.54 -20.59 -2.73
C GLY A 448 -24.86 -21.60 -3.67
N GLY A 449 -24.04 -22.51 -3.15
CA GLY A 449 -23.47 -23.59 -3.95
C GLY A 449 -22.05 -23.98 -3.53
N TRP A 450 -21.69 -25.19 -3.86
CA TRP A 450 -20.41 -25.79 -3.51
C TRP A 450 -19.41 -25.67 -4.67
N SER A 451 -18.22 -25.16 -4.36
CA SER A 451 -17.05 -25.22 -5.25
C SER A 451 -15.80 -25.52 -4.43
N LEU A 452 -14.78 -26.07 -5.09
CA LEU A 452 -13.49 -26.36 -4.43
C LEU A 452 -12.83 -25.07 -3.92
N GLY A 453 -12.94 -23.97 -4.66
CA GLY A 453 -12.43 -22.66 -4.27
C GLY A 453 -13.13 -22.11 -3.03
N ALA A 454 -14.47 -22.18 -2.98
CA ALA A 454 -15.25 -21.78 -1.81
C ALA A 454 -14.89 -22.61 -0.59
N MET A 455 -14.84 -23.93 -0.72
CA MET A 455 -14.46 -24.83 0.36
C MET A 455 -13.06 -24.51 0.92
N LEU A 456 -12.07 -24.37 0.03
CA LEU A 456 -10.69 -24.08 0.43
C LEU A 456 -10.57 -22.72 1.12
N GLY A 457 -11.21 -21.67 0.57
CA GLY A 457 -11.16 -20.34 1.13
C GLY A 457 -11.87 -20.24 2.47
N ILE A 458 -13.06 -20.86 2.62
CA ILE A 458 -13.77 -20.93 3.91
C ILE A 458 -12.96 -21.74 4.93
N PHE A 459 -12.34 -22.86 4.50
CA PHE A 459 -11.42 -23.61 5.35
C PHE A 459 -10.30 -22.74 5.90
N LEU A 460 -9.58 -22.04 5.02
CA LEU A 460 -8.44 -21.19 5.42
C LEU A 460 -8.87 -20.04 6.34
N GLY A 461 -9.97 -19.35 6.02
CA GLY A 461 -10.50 -18.28 6.85
C GLY A 461 -10.94 -18.78 8.24
N ALA A 462 -11.69 -19.89 8.29
CA ALA A 462 -12.11 -20.51 9.55
C ALA A 462 -10.90 -21.05 10.33
N TRP A 463 -9.94 -21.69 9.66
CA TRP A 463 -8.71 -22.21 10.27
C TRP A 463 -7.91 -21.11 10.98
N VAL A 464 -7.65 -20.01 10.29
CA VAL A 464 -6.91 -18.89 10.88
C VAL A 464 -7.73 -18.20 11.98
N GLY A 465 -9.02 -17.95 11.72
CA GLY A 465 -9.91 -17.29 12.69
C GLY A 465 -10.06 -18.08 13.98
N LEU A 466 -10.44 -19.37 13.90
CA LEU A 466 -10.63 -20.25 15.05
C LEU A 466 -9.31 -20.54 15.77
N GLY A 467 -8.22 -20.78 15.03
CA GLY A 467 -6.90 -20.99 15.58
C GLY A 467 -6.38 -19.76 16.34
N THR A 468 -6.65 -18.56 15.83
CA THR A 468 -6.31 -17.29 16.50
C THR A 468 -7.16 -17.09 17.77
N LEU A 469 -8.47 -17.30 17.69
CA LEU A 469 -9.38 -17.20 18.84
C LEU A 469 -9.01 -18.20 19.93
N GLN A 470 -8.69 -19.44 19.58
CA GLN A 470 -8.25 -20.46 20.52
C GLN A 470 -6.99 -20.00 21.29
N GLN A 471 -6.04 -19.38 20.63
CA GLN A 471 -4.84 -18.85 21.27
C GLN A 471 -5.17 -17.71 22.23
N VAL A 472 -6.04 -16.79 21.83
CA VAL A 472 -6.52 -15.69 22.68
C VAL A 472 -7.21 -16.24 23.92
N VAL A 473 -8.17 -17.16 23.78
CA VAL A 473 -8.88 -17.78 24.90
C VAL A 473 -7.92 -18.52 25.84
N THR A 474 -6.98 -19.29 25.27
CA THR A 474 -5.96 -20.00 26.05
C THR A 474 -5.08 -19.05 26.85
N ARG A 475 -4.74 -17.88 26.27
CA ARG A 475 -3.94 -16.87 26.96
C ARG A 475 -4.73 -16.14 28.04
N LEU A 476 -6.01 -15.82 27.79
CA LEU A 476 -6.89 -15.16 28.77
C LEU A 476 -7.13 -16.02 30.03
N ARG A 477 -7.13 -17.35 29.90
CA ARG A 477 -7.25 -18.28 31.02
C ARG A 477 -6.00 -18.34 31.91
N LYS A 478 -4.86 -17.80 31.45
CA LYS A 478 -3.61 -17.78 32.21
C LYS A 478 -3.45 -16.42 32.91
N PRO A 479 -2.99 -16.42 34.19
CA PRO A 479 -2.74 -15.17 34.89
C PRO A 479 -1.61 -14.36 34.23
N GLY A 480 -1.57 -13.05 34.50
CA GLY A 480 -0.53 -12.13 34.08
C GLY A 480 -0.97 -11.16 33.01
N ARG A 481 -0.26 -10.02 32.93
CA ARG A 481 -0.53 -8.95 31.97
C ARG A 481 -0.29 -9.42 30.52
N ILE A 482 -1.15 -8.98 29.61
CA ILE A 482 -1.04 -9.26 28.18
C ILE A 482 -0.49 -7.99 27.51
N GLY A 483 0.67 -8.12 26.85
CA GLY A 483 1.30 -6.99 26.14
C GLY A 483 0.55 -6.63 24.85
N LEU A 484 0.71 -5.38 24.41
CA LEU A 484 0.07 -4.88 23.19
C LEU A 484 0.49 -5.66 21.94
N SER A 485 1.74 -6.14 21.87
CA SER A 485 2.17 -6.93 20.71
C SER A 485 1.49 -8.30 20.60
N PHE A 486 0.99 -8.87 21.70
CA PHE A 486 0.15 -10.07 21.64
C PHE A 486 -1.18 -9.74 20.96
N TRP A 487 -1.86 -8.70 21.42
CA TRP A 487 -3.10 -8.23 20.80
C TRP A 487 -2.87 -7.84 19.35
N GLY A 488 -1.79 -7.09 19.07
CA GLY A 488 -1.43 -6.68 17.71
C GLY A 488 -1.30 -7.86 16.75
N GLN A 489 -0.56 -8.90 17.14
CA GLN A 489 -0.43 -10.12 16.33
C GLN A 489 -1.79 -10.80 16.09
N HIS A 490 -2.58 -11.02 17.15
CA HIS A 490 -3.81 -11.80 17.02
C HIS A 490 -4.91 -11.05 16.29
N ILE A 491 -5.00 -9.71 16.47
CA ILE A 491 -5.94 -8.87 15.71
C ILE A 491 -5.54 -8.85 14.21
N ALA A 492 -4.24 -8.70 13.90
CA ALA A 492 -3.80 -8.71 12.51
C ALA A 492 -4.05 -10.07 11.82
N HIS A 493 -3.75 -11.19 12.51
CA HIS A 493 -4.01 -12.52 11.95
C HIS A 493 -5.53 -12.79 11.80
N PHE A 494 -6.35 -12.33 12.74
CA PHE A 494 -7.79 -12.42 12.62
C PHE A 494 -8.30 -11.55 11.45
N GLY A 495 -7.68 -10.40 11.21
CA GLY A 495 -7.96 -9.56 10.04
C GLY A 495 -7.70 -10.30 8.73
N ILE A 496 -6.63 -11.09 8.64
CA ILE A 496 -6.38 -11.96 7.47
C ILE A 496 -7.49 -13.01 7.33
N ALA A 497 -7.96 -13.62 8.42
CA ALA A 497 -9.07 -14.58 8.36
C ALA A 497 -10.34 -13.94 7.77
N VAL A 498 -10.69 -12.74 8.25
CA VAL A 498 -11.84 -11.97 7.76
C VAL A 498 -11.66 -11.61 6.28
N PHE A 499 -10.48 -11.14 5.88
CA PHE A 499 -10.15 -10.81 4.50
C PHE A 499 -10.28 -12.03 3.56
N VAL A 500 -9.75 -13.19 3.97
CA VAL A 500 -9.83 -14.43 3.19
C VAL A 500 -11.29 -14.88 3.00
N VAL A 501 -12.13 -14.74 4.03
CA VAL A 501 -13.57 -15.00 3.90
C VAL A 501 -14.22 -14.02 2.93
N GLY A 502 -13.85 -12.73 2.99
CA GLY A 502 -14.32 -11.71 2.05
C GLY A 502 -13.96 -12.03 0.60
N VAL A 503 -12.67 -12.31 0.33
CA VAL A 503 -12.20 -12.73 -1.01
C VAL A 503 -12.96 -13.96 -1.52
N THR A 504 -13.12 -14.94 -0.65
CA THR A 504 -13.81 -16.20 -1.01
C THR A 504 -15.29 -15.96 -1.33
N GLY A 505 -15.95 -15.15 -0.49
CA GLY A 505 -17.37 -14.82 -0.67
C GLY A 505 -17.63 -14.09 -1.98
N VAL A 506 -16.84 -13.05 -2.27
CA VAL A 506 -16.95 -12.29 -3.52
C VAL A 506 -16.69 -13.21 -4.71
N ASN A 507 -15.54 -13.87 -4.75
CA ASN A 507 -15.15 -14.65 -5.94
C ASN A 507 -16.01 -15.89 -6.21
N SER A 508 -16.69 -16.43 -5.18
CA SER A 508 -17.47 -17.67 -5.31
C SER A 508 -18.97 -17.44 -5.47
N TYR A 509 -19.51 -16.32 -5.00
CA TYR A 509 -20.96 -16.11 -4.88
C TYR A 509 -21.44 -14.76 -5.43
N GLU A 510 -20.57 -13.99 -6.10
CA GLU A 510 -20.95 -12.79 -6.82
C GLU A 510 -21.88 -13.13 -7.98
N VAL A 511 -22.90 -12.30 -8.19
CA VAL A 511 -23.80 -12.39 -9.36
C VAL A 511 -23.78 -11.06 -10.08
N GLU A 512 -23.46 -11.10 -11.37
CA GLU A 512 -23.43 -9.95 -12.27
C GLU A 512 -24.51 -10.11 -13.34
N ARG A 513 -25.15 -9.00 -13.71
CA ARG A 513 -26.08 -8.87 -14.83
C ARG A 513 -25.79 -7.61 -15.62
N ASP A 514 -25.32 -7.78 -16.85
CA ASP A 514 -25.27 -6.71 -17.85
C ASP A 514 -26.58 -6.71 -18.63
N VAL A 515 -27.32 -5.62 -18.53
CA VAL A 515 -28.69 -5.52 -19.07
C VAL A 515 -28.94 -4.21 -19.78
N ARG A 516 -29.91 -4.24 -20.71
CA ARG A 516 -30.51 -3.05 -21.29
C ARG A 516 -31.75 -2.71 -20.47
N MET A 517 -31.94 -1.48 -20.11
CA MET A 517 -33.08 -1.07 -19.31
C MET A 517 -33.72 0.21 -19.85
N HIS A 518 -35.06 0.17 -19.91
CA HIS A 518 -35.92 1.33 -20.07
C HIS A 518 -36.51 1.68 -18.70
N VAL A 519 -37.05 2.89 -18.59
CA VAL A 519 -37.80 3.29 -17.39
C VAL A 519 -38.96 2.32 -17.14
N ASN A 520 -39.08 1.84 -15.91
CA ASN A 520 -39.94 0.80 -15.36
C ASN A 520 -39.51 -0.66 -15.60
N ASP A 521 -38.44 -0.92 -16.34
CA ASP A 521 -37.89 -2.29 -16.44
C ASP A 521 -37.37 -2.76 -15.09
N VAL A 522 -37.45 -4.10 -14.87
CA VAL A 522 -37.04 -4.75 -13.63
C VAL A 522 -36.03 -5.86 -13.94
N VAL A 523 -34.93 -5.88 -13.21
CA VAL A 523 -33.94 -6.97 -13.22
C VAL A 523 -33.94 -7.64 -11.87
N THR A 524 -33.98 -8.99 -11.88
CA THR A 524 -33.99 -9.78 -10.65
C THR A 524 -32.66 -10.52 -10.46
N ILE A 525 -32.04 -10.34 -9.31
CA ILE A 525 -30.97 -11.16 -8.76
C ILE A 525 -31.44 -11.61 -7.38
N GLU A 526 -31.95 -12.83 -7.32
CA GLU A 526 -32.55 -13.37 -6.08
C GLU A 526 -31.66 -13.14 -4.83
N PRO A 527 -32.19 -12.66 -3.70
CA PRO A 527 -33.62 -12.37 -3.44
C PRO A 527 -34.03 -10.90 -3.72
N TYR A 528 -33.27 -10.18 -4.54
CA TYR A 528 -33.47 -8.76 -4.83
C TYR A 528 -34.00 -8.52 -6.23
N SER A 529 -34.79 -7.43 -6.40
CA SER A 529 -35.19 -6.88 -7.70
C SER A 529 -34.81 -5.42 -7.79
N PHE A 530 -34.35 -5.00 -8.96
CA PHE A 530 -33.86 -3.66 -9.28
C PHE A 530 -34.73 -3.07 -10.38
N GLN A 531 -35.49 -2.02 -10.07
CA GLN A 531 -36.38 -1.34 -11.00
C GLN A 531 -35.86 0.04 -11.35
N LEU A 532 -35.62 0.33 -12.62
CA LEU A 532 -35.30 1.68 -13.08
C LEU A 532 -36.54 2.56 -13.04
N LYS A 533 -36.63 3.48 -12.10
CA LYS A 533 -37.81 4.34 -11.88
C LYS A 533 -37.77 5.59 -12.74
N SER A 534 -36.62 6.25 -12.82
CA SER A 534 -36.47 7.49 -13.54
C SER A 534 -35.02 7.70 -14.03
N LEU A 535 -34.88 8.56 -15.02
CA LEU A 535 -33.61 9.10 -15.50
C LEU A 535 -33.75 10.63 -15.53
N GLY A 536 -32.85 11.35 -14.92
CA GLY A 536 -32.92 12.81 -14.83
C GLY A 536 -31.54 13.46 -15.05
N GLU A 537 -31.53 14.69 -15.58
CA GLU A 537 -30.31 15.49 -15.66
C GLU A 537 -30.07 16.19 -14.31
N VAL A 538 -28.83 16.13 -13.86
CA VAL A 538 -28.35 16.77 -12.62
C VAL A 538 -27.15 17.64 -12.97
N THR A 539 -27.07 18.83 -12.37
CA THR A 539 -25.90 19.72 -12.51
C THR A 539 -25.12 19.74 -11.20
N GLY A 540 -23.86 19.31 -11.26
CA GLY A 540 -22.90 19.39 -10.18
C GLY A 540 -22.09 20.70 -10.23
N PRO A 541 -21.10 20.87 -9.35
CA PRO A 541 -20.31 22.11 -9.27
C PRO A 541 -19.51 22.40 -10.54
N ASN A 542 -18.98 21.37 -11.22
CA ASN A 542 -18.17 21.48 -12.43
C ASN A 542 -18.49 20.40 -13.48
N TYR A 543 -19.66 19.73 -13.34
CA TYR A 543 -20.11 18.70 -14.27
C TYR A 543 -21.63 18.74 -14.47
N LYS A 544 -22.09 18.09 -15.55
CA LYS A 544 -23.46 17.65 -15.73
C LYS A 544 -23.51 16.13 -15.69
N ALA A 545 -24.58 15.59 -15.14
CA ALA A 545 -24.74 14.14 -15.07
C ALA A 545 -26.14 13.72 -15.52
N VAL A 546 -26.25 12.50 -16.04
CA VAL A 546 -27.51 11.76 -16.06
C VAL A 546 -27.51 10.86 -14.82
N ARG A 547 -28.53 10.98 -13.99
CA ARG A 547 -28.73 10.17 -12.78
C ARG A 547 -29.91 9.25 -13.02
N ALA A 548 -29.71 7.97 -12.68
CA ALA A 548 -30.79 6.99 -12.65
C ALA A 548 -31.26 6.79 -11.22
N ASP A 549 -32.58 6.73 -10.99
CA ASP A 549 -33.16 6.26 -9.73
C ASP A 549 -33.53 4.79 -9.88
N VAL A 550 -32.82 3.91 -9.17
CA VAL A 550 -33.02 2.46 -9.21
C VAL A 550 -33.53 1.99 -7.87
N GLU A 551 -34.84 1.67 -7.83
CA GLU A 551 -35.48 1.13 -6.61
C GLU A 551 -35.11 -0.32 -6.42
N VAL A 552 -34.55 -0.66 -5.27
CA VAL A 552 -34.19 -2.02 -4.90
C VAL A 552 -35.19 -2.58 -3.90
N LYS A 553 -35.74 -3.75 -4.20
CA LYS A 553 -36.70 -4.47 -3.35
C LYS A 553 -36.20 -5.83 -2.95
N ARG A 554 -36.62 -6.29 -1.78
CA ARG A 554 -36.53 -7.69 -1.37
C ARG A 554 -37.96 -8.21 -1.15
N GLY A 555 -38.42 -9.04 -2.08
CA GLY A 555 -39.84 -9.35 -2.18
C GLY A 555 -40.67 -8.09 -2.47
N ASN A 556 -41.58 -7.71 -1.55
CA ASN A 556 -42.39 -6.49 -1.68
C ASN A 556 -41.84 -5.27 -0.88
N GLU A 557 -40.78 -5.46 -0.12
CA GLU A 557 -40.19 -4.42 0.71
C GLU A 557 -39.16 -3.62 -0.09
N VAL A 558 -39.28 -2.30 -0.11
CA VAL A 558 -38.28 -1.40 -0.68
C VAL A 558 -37.14 -1.26 0.35
N ILE A 559 -35.93 -1.62 -0.08
CA ILE A 559 -34.71 -1.53 0.75
C ILE A 559 -34.07 -0.17 0.60
N GLU A 560 -33.81 0.26 -0.65
CA GLU A 560 -33.07 1.47 -0.95
C GLU A 560 -33.40 1.95 -2.36
N THR A 561 -33.13 3.22 -2.66
CA THR A 561 -33.10 3.75 -4.03
C THR A 561 -31.66 4.15 -4.35
N LEU A 562 -31.02 3.35 -5.21
CA LEU A 562 -29.66 3.62 -5.67
C LEU A 562 -29.67 4.67 -6.77
N GLN A 563 -28.67 5.55 -6.75
CA GLN A 563 -28.56 6.69 -7.67
C GLN A 563 -27.23 6.69 -8.44
N PRO A 564 -26.99 5.72 -9.35
CA PRO A 564 -25.82 5.77 -10.20
C PRO A 564 -25.88 6.94 -11.16
N GLU A 565 -24.72 7.56 -11.43
CA GLU A 565 -24.60 8.73 -12.30
C GLU A 565 -23.63 8.46 -13.46
N LYS A 566 -23.93 9.08 -14.60
CA LYS A 566 -22.98 9.25 -15.70
C LYS A 566 -22.63 10.74 -15.80
N ARG A 567 -21.46 11.11 -15.31
CA ARG A 567 -20.98 12.49 -15.22
C ARG A 567 -20.20 12.90 -16.46
N ARG A 568 -20.34 14.16 -16.86
CA ARG A 568 -19.55 14.80 -17.90
C ARG A 568 -19.04 16.14 -17.37
N TYR A 569 -17.76 16.20 -17.12
CA TYR A 569 -17.10 17.40 -16.61
C TYR A 569 -16.99 18.48 -17.67
N PHE A 570 -17.08 19.78 -17.31
CA PHE A 570 -17.11 20.88 -18.28
C PHE A 570 -15.81 21.01 -19.06
N SER A 571 -14.70 20.65 -18.47
CA SER A 571 -13.36 20.76 -19.02
C SER A 571 -12.75 19.42 -19.49
N SER A 572 -13.54 18.34 -19.45
CA SER A 572 -13.11 17.02 -19.91
C SER A 572 -14.13 16.39 -20.85
N ALA A 573 -13.65 15.81 -21.94
CA ALA A 573 -14.49 15.04 -22.85
C ALA A 573 -14.79 13.62 -22.34
N MET A 574 -14.08 13.15 -21.30
CA MET A 574 -14.19 11.79 -20.77
C MET A 574 -15.40 11.69 -19.83
N PRO A 575 -16.39 10.83 -20.13
CA PRO A 575 -17.48 10.58 -19.22
C PRO A 575 -17.02 9.72 -18.04
N MET A 576 -17.51 10.02 -16.84
CA MET A 576 -17.28 9.25 -15.62
C MET A 576 -18.54 8.53 -15.19
N THR A 577 -18.38 7.33 -14.66
CA THR A 577 -19.46 6.54 -14.10
C THR A 577 -19.30 6.49 -12.58
N GLU A 578 -20.33 6.98 -11.88
CA GLU A 578 -20.43 6.84 -10.43
C GLU A 578 -21.42 5.75 -10.10
N ALA A 579 -21.00 4.77 -9.34
CA ALA A 579 -21.87 3.66 -8.99
C ALA A 579 -22.83 4.01 -7.85
N GLY A 580 -24.06 3.51 -7.91
CA GLY A 580 -24.98 3.48 -6.77
C GLY A 580 -24.73 2.20 -5.96
N ILE A 581 -24.38 2.34 -4.68
CA ILE A 581 -24.02 1.19 -3.82
C ILE A 581 -24.79 1.25 -2.52
N ASP A 582 -25.50 0.17 -2.19
CA ASP A 582 -26.03 -0.08 -0.84
C ASP A 582 -25.15 -1.10 -0.12
N THR A 583 -24.40 -0.62 0.90
CA THR A 583 -23.46 -1.41 1.66
C THR A 583 -24.12 -1.99 2.90
N GLY A 584 -24.22 -3.32 2.96
CA GLY A 584 -24.67 -4.05 4.15
C GLY A 584 -23.54 -4.81 4.83
N PHE A 585 -23.80 -5.40 6.00
CA PHE A 585 -22.78 -6.18 6.72
C PHE A 585 -22.31 -7.44 5.96
N MET A 586 -23.22 -8.10 5.23
CA MET A 586 -22.96 -9.37 4.54
C MET A 586 -22.86 -9.23 3.03
N ARG A 587 -23.23 -8.08 2.47
CA ARG A 587 -23.28 -7.91 1.01
C ARG A 587 -23.30 -6.42 0.61
N ASP A 588 -22.91 -6.13 -0.62
CA ASP A 588 -23.23 -4.91 -1.31
C ASP A 588 -24.19 -5.18 -2.48
N LEU A 589 -25.13 -4.24 -2.70
CA LEU A 589 -25.92 -4.14 -3.90
C LEU A 589 -25.37 -2.98 -4.72
N TYR A 590 -24.94 -3.25 -5.95
CA TYR A 590 -24.18 -2.32 -6.74
C TYR A 590 -24.83 -2.15 -8.12
N VAL A 591 -25.02 -0.90 -8.52
CA VAL A 591 -25.57 -0.54 -9.84
C VAL A 591 -24.67 0.49 -10.50
N SER A 592 -24.30 0.25 -11.74
CA SER A 592 -23.52 1.15 -12.58
C SER A 592 -24.31 1.53 -13.82
N LEU A 593 -24.40 2.84 -14.12
CA LEU A 593 -25.04 3.36 -15.33
C LEU A 593 -23.99 3.46 -16.45
N GLY A 594 -24.20 2.69 -17.52
CA GLY A 594 -23.30 2.66 -18.69
C GLY A 594 -23.60 3.76 -19.70
N GLU A 595 -23.63 3.40 -20.98
CA GLU A 595 -23.90 4.33 -22.08
C GLU A 595 -25.34 4.25 -22.56
N PRO A 596 -25.91 5.34 -23.14
CA PRO A 596 -27.18 5.29 -23.82
C PRO A 596 -27.05 4.39 -25.07
N LEU A 597 -28.02 3.53 -25.29
CA LEU A 597 -28.02 2.58 -26.40
C LEU A 597 -28.80 3.09 -27.63
N ASN A 598 -29.51 4.22 -27.49
CA ASN A 598 -30.21 4.88 -28.60
C ASN A 598 -30.05 6.40 -28.54
N ASP A 599 -30.25 7.07 -29.68
CA ASP A 599 -30.10 8.53 -29.80
C ASP A 599 -31.13 9.29 -28.95
N ALA A 600 -32.29 8.70 -28.68
CA ALA A 600 -33.35 9.27 -27.85
C ALA A 600 -33.04 9.15 -26.35
N ARG A 601 -31.96 8.46 -25.96
CA ARG A 601 -31.51 8.23 -24.57
C ARG A 601 -32.61 7.64 -23.67
N THR A 602 -33.48 6.84 -24.24
CA THR A 602 -34.55 6.15 -23.50
C THR A 602 -34.15 4.75 -23.06
N GLU A 603 -33.11 4.20 -23.67
CA GLU A 603 -32.55 2.87 -23.39
C GLU A 603 -31.10 3.02 -22.95
N TRP A 604 -30.74 2.42 -21.80
CA TRP A 604 -29.42 2.50 -21.23
C TRP A 604 -28.85 1.12 -20.93
N SER A 605 -27.54 0.97 -21.13
CA SER A 605 -26.79 -0.16 -20.60
C SER A 605 -26.64 0.03 -19.09
N MET A 606 -26.96 -1.00 -18.33
CA MET A 606 -26.81 -1.01 -16.88
C MET A 606 -26.14 -2.30 -16.44
N ARG A 607 -25.30 -2.16 -15.42
CA ARG A 607 -24.64 -3.31 -14.80
C ARG A 607 -25.09 -3.38 -13.35
N VAL A 608 -25.64 -4.53 -12.97
CA VAL A 608 -26.21 -4.76 -11.65
C VAL A 608 -25.50 -5.94 -11.00
N TYR A 609 -25.08 -5.74 -9.74
CA TYR A 609 -24.37 -6.78 -8.98
C TYR A 609 -25.04 -7.06 -7.63
N TYR A 610 -24.99 -8.32 -7.25
CA TYR A 610 -25.04 -8.78 -5.88
C TYR A 610 -23.66 -9.25 -5.48
N LYS A 611 -23.04 -8.58 -4.48
CA LYS A 611 -21.65 -8.82 -4.06
C LYS A 611 -21.59 -9.23 -2.58
N PRO A 612 -21.60 -10.54 -2.30
CA PRO A 612 -21.54 -11.02 -0.93
C PRO A 612 -20.15 -10.80 -0.32
N PHE A 613 -20.12 -10.46 0.95
CA PHE A 613 -18.92 -10.33 1.78
C PHE A 613 -17.88 -9.28 1.36
N VAL A 614 -18.20 -8.38 0.42
CA VAL A 614 -17.30 -7.26 0.06
C VAL A 614 -16.90 -6.43 1.28
N PRO A 615 -17.80 -6.05 2.21
CA PRO A 615 -17.42 -5.29 3.40
C PRO A 615 -16.40 -6.00 4.31
N TRP A 616 -16.32 -7.35 4.23
CA TRP A 616 -15.34 -8.13 4.98
C TRP A 616 -13.91 -7.96 4.45
N LEU A 617 -13.74 -7.60 3.17
CA LEU A 617 -12.43 -7.21 2.64
C LEU A 617 -11.89 -6.00 3.41
N TRP A 618 -12.70 -4.96 3.50
CA TRP A 618 -12.35 -3.71 4.17
C TRP A 618 -12.22 -3.91 5.68
N GLY A 619 -13.14 -4.67 6.28
CA GLY A 619 -13.09 -5.06 7.69
C GLY A 619 -11.80 -5.82 8.04
N GLY A 620 -11.37 -6.75 7.19
CA GLY A 620 -10.12 -7.48 7.33
C GLY A 620 -8.90 -6.57 7.27
N VAL A 621 -8.87 -5.63 6.31
CA VAL A 621 -7.80 -4.63 6.20
C VAL A 621 -7.74 -3.75 7.47
N LEU A 622 -8.88 -3.23 7.93
CA LEU A 622 -8.94 -2.40 9.13
C LEU A 622 -8.47 -3.15 10.38
N LEU A 623 -8.80 -4.43 10.52
CA LEU A 623 -8.29 -5.27 11.60
C LEU A 623 -6.77 -5.47 11.50
N MET A 624 -6.22 -5.69 10.30
CA MET A 624 -4.76 -5.76 10.11
C MET A 624 -4.07 -4.45 10.50
N VAL A 625 -4.64 -3.31 10.14
CA VAL A 625 -4.15 -1.97 10.51
C VAL A 625 -4.17 -1.78 12.03
N LEU A 626 -5.28 -2.09 12.69
CA LEU A 626 -5.39 -2.03 14.15
C LEU A 626 -4.37 -2.94 14.83
N GLY A 627 -4.18 -4.15 14.33
CA GLY A 627 -3.17 -5.08 14.83
C GLY A 627 -1.76 -4.52 14.70
N GLY A 628 -1.43 -3.90 13.56
CA GLY A 628 -0.16 -3.23 13.33
C GLY A 628 0.07 -2.06 14.30
N LEU A 629 -0.95 -1.21 14.53
CA LEU A 629 -0.88 -0.11 15.48
C LEU A 629 -0.62 -0.62 16.92
N PHE A 630 -1.34 -1.64 17.38
CA PHE A 630 -1.10 -2.24 18.70
C PHE A 630 0.30 -2.82 18.82
N ALA A 631 0.80 -3.48 17.77
CA ALA A 631 2.16 -4.02 17.76
C ALA A 631 3.21 -2.90 17.84
N ALA A 632 3.02 -1.79 17.11
CA ALA A 632 3.94 -0.65 17.10
C ALA A 632 3.95 0.12 18.44
N LEU A 633 2.82 0.19 19.12
CA LEU A 633 2.67 0.89 20.40
C LEU A 633 3.14 0.09 21.62
N ASP A 634 3.66 -1.13 21.45
CA ASP A 634 4.13 -1.95 22.58
C ASP A 634 5.29 -1.28 23.30
N ARG A 635 5.17 -1.16 24.62
CA ARG A 635 6.16 -0.47 25.49
C ARG A 635 7.56 -1.07 25.42
N ARG A 636 7.71 -2.32 25.00
CA ARG A 636 9.01 -2.98 24.82
C ARG A 636 9.91 -2.31 23.78
N TYR A 637 9.35 -1.48 22.91
CA TYR A 637 10.08 -0.71 21.91
C TYR A 637 10.44 0.70 22.38
N ARG A 638 9.93 1.13 23.54
CA ARG A 638 10.19 2.45 24.13
C ARG A 638 11.30 2.43 25.19
N ALA A 639 11.73 1.24 25.61
CA ALA A 639 12.77 1.03 26.64
C ALA A 639 14.16 0.86 26.02
#